data_83b13c765f5a1d50fb3337a455281ca2
#
_entry.id   83b13c765f5a1d50fb3337a455281ca2
#
_cell.length_a   1.000
_cell.length_b   1.000
_cell.length_c   1.000
_cell.angle_alpha   90.00
_cell.angle_beta   90.00
_cell.angle_gamma   90.00
#
_symmetry.space_group_name_H-M   'P 1'
#
loop_
_entity.id
_entity.type
_entity.pdbx_description
1 polymer ?
#
loop_
_entity_poly.entity_id
_entity_poly.type
_entity_poly.pdbx_seq_one_letter_code
_entity_poly.pdbx_strand_id
1 'polypeptide(L)'
;MQTVSDFFGCHVFSEAVMKQKLPKAVFKDVYAAIHEGKRLDLAAANVVANSMKDWAIELGATHFTHWFQPMTGITAEKHDSFISPTADGGVIMEFSGKELIQGEPDASSFPSGGLRATFEARGYTAWDPTSFAFIKDQVLYIPTAFCSYGGEALDKKTPLLRSMQAINKQGLRILKLFGHDEVKAVRTTVGPEQEYFLIDEALYSKRKDLIYTGRTLFGAKPPKGQELEDHYFGTIKPRVAAFMHDLDKELWELGVLAKTEHNEVAPAQHELAPVFTTTNIAADHNQLTMELMQKIARKHGMVCLLHEKPIAGVNGSGKHNNWSISTDAGVNLLEPGETPGENAQFLLFLCAVIQAVDDYQDLLRISVASAGNDHRLGANEAPPAVVSMFLGTELTEILDAIESDTAYDAKEKELLKIGVHVLPKFPKDTTDRNRTSPFAFTGNKFEFRMLGSAASISDANVVLNTAVAESLRQYADVLERAEDFETALHDLIRNTIQAHKRIIFNGNGYDASWLEEAEKRGLLNLKTTPDCVPYLLKEKNVRLFTTHKIYSETELHARYEIMLENYSKVLRIEALTMLEMVNTDILPAVSDYTAKLVRTAEDKKALLGSAAGGYEQKTAARLSSLTEIASEDAAKLDDALLQAGDLPTAQEAASFYQAEVFKDMTELRLAVDEMETLTSRACWPYPSYGDLLFSVR
;
A
#
# COMPACT_ATOMS: atom_id res chain seq x y z
N MET A 1 34.53 -1.28 14.96
CA MET A 1 33.44 -1.14 13.97
C MET A 1 32.15 -1.22 14.76
N GLN A 2 31.27 -0.21 14.64
CA GLN A 2 29.99 -0.20 15.34
C GLN A 2 29.07 -1.21 14.68
N THR A 3 28.42 -2.08 15.44
CA THR A 3 27.47 -3.08 14.91
C THR A 3 26.07 -2.48 14.83
N VAL A 4 25.16 -3.08 14.05
CA VAL A 4 23.76 -2.60 13.95
C VAL A 4 23.10 -2.56 15.34
N SER A 5 23.38 -3.53 16.21
CA SER A 5 22.85 -3.56 17.58
C SER A 5 23.29 -2.38 18.46
N ASP A 6 24.41 -1.70 18.12
CA ASP A 6 24.90 -0.56 18.88
C ASP A 6 24.15 0.74 18.57
N PHE A 7 23.52 0.84 17.40
CA PHE A 7 22.83 2.06 16.96
C PHE A 7 21.34 1.87 16.58
N PHE A 8 20.84 0.63 16.57
CA PHE A 8 19.43 0.37 16.25
C PHE A 8 18.51 1.14 17.18
N GLY A 9 17.60 1.93 16.60
CA GLY A 9 16.65 2.76 17.34
C GLY A 9 17.27 3.92 18.11
N CYS A 10 18.52 4.33 17.80
CA CYS A 10 19.20 5.42 18.53
C CYS A 10 18.46 6.77 18.36
N HIS A 11 17.66 6.94 17.32
CA HIS A 11 16.85 8.12 17.07
C HIS A 11 15.37 7.94 17.47
N VAL A 12 15.06 6.92 18.30
CA VAL A 12 13.68 6.65 18.75
C VAL A 12 13.55 6.88 20.25
N PHE A 13 12.53 7.64 20.66
CA PHE A 13 12.15 7.80 22.06
C PHE A 13 11.43 6.56 22.57
N SER A 14 12.14 5.43 22.56
CA SER A 14 11.65 4.10 22.90
C SER A 14 11.34 3.93 24.38
N GLU A 15 10.67 2.84 24.76
CA GLU A 15 10.45 2.51 26.19
C GLU A 15 11.76 2.42 26.97
N ALA A 16 12.84 1.95 26.35
CA ALA A 16 14.15 1.90 26.98
C ALA A 16 14.67 3.32 27.29
N VAL A 17 14.53 4.25 26.36
CA VAL A 17 14.87 5.66 26.53
C VAL A 17 13.97 6.32 27.57
N MET A 18 12.65 6.10 27.48
CA MET A 18 11.68 6.59 28.47
C MET A 18 12.01 6.14 29.87
N LYS A 19 12.39 4.88 30.05
CA LYS A 19 12.78 4.32 31.35
C LYS A 19 14.03 4.98 31.95
N GLN A 20 14.94 5.46 31.09
CA GLN A 20 16.16 6.16 31.51
C GLN A 20 15.91 7.64 31.80
N LYS A 21 15.07 8.29 31.00
CA LYS A 21 14.86 9.76 31.01
C LYS A 21 13.70 10.20 31.92
N LEU A 22 12.69 9.33 32.15
CA LEU A 22 11.53 9.67 32.94
C LEU A 22 11.66 9.27 34.41
N PRO A 23 11.07 10.03 35.34
CA PRO A 23 10.86 9.58 36.71
C PRO A 23 10.06 8.27 36.74
N LYS A 24 10.39 7.35 37.67
CA LYS A 24 9.77 6.01 37.75
C LYS A 24 8.23 6.02 37.78
N ALA A 25 7.62 6.98 38.47
CA ALA A 25 6.15 7.10 38.53
C ALA A 25 5.58 7.45 37.16
N VAL A 26 6.14 8.48 36.48
CA VAL A 26 5.68 8.92 35.15
C VAL A 26 5.90 7.83 34.12
N PHE A 27 7.05 7.14 34.15
CA PHE A 27 7.29 5.99 33.26
C PHE A 27 6.21 4.90 33.44
N LYS A 28 5.81 4.60 34.68
CA LYS A 28 4.74 3.64 34.94
C LYS A 28 3.39 4.08 34.35
N ASP A 29 3.07 5.37 34.43
CA ASP A 29 1.83 5.92 33.88
C ASP A 29 1.83 5.88 32.34
N VAL A 30 2.95 6.23 31.70
CA VAL A 30 3.13 6.13 30.24
C VAL A 30 3.07 4.67 29.80
N TYR A 31 3.73 3.76 30.51
CA TYR A 31 3.68 2.33 30.21
C TYR A 31 2.25 1.79 30.28
N ALA A 32 1.48 2.20 31.28
CA ALA A 32 0.07 1.82 31.41
C ALA A 32 -0.80 2.46 30.30
N ALA A 33 -0.46 3.67 29.82
CA ALA A 33 -1.13 4.27 28.67
C ALA A 33 -0.87 3.48 27.37
N ILE A 34 0.36 3.06 27.15
CA ILE A 34 0.76 2.29 25.94
C ILE A 34 0.17 0.87 25.94
N HIS A 35 0.25 0.15 27.06
CA HIS A 35 -0.05 -1.28 27.11
C HIS A 35 -1.46 -1.62 27.62
N GLU A 36 -2.04 -0.74 28.48
CA GLU A 36 -3.33 -0.98 29.13
C GLU A 36 -4.41 0.03 28.67
N GLY A 37 -4.07 0.98 27.79
CA GLY A 37 -5.00 2.01 27.30
C GLY A 37 -5.46 3.01 28.36
N LYS A 38 -4.69 3.18 29.45
CA LYS A 38 -5.00 4.16 30.48
C LYS A 38 -4.75 5.58 29.99
N ARG A 39 -5.59 6.51 30.47
CA ARG A 39 -5.43 7.93 30.13
C ARG A 39 -4.26 8.53 30.89
N LEU A 40 -3.39 9.24 30.17
CA LEU A 40 -2.31 10.05 30.76
C LEU A 40 -2.86 11.41 31.19
N ASP A 41 -2.52 11.86 32.39
CA ASP A 41 -2.89 13.20 32.86
C ASP A 41 -1.92 14.28 32.31
N LEU A 42 -2.34 15.55 32.40
CA LEU A 42 -1.55 16.66 31.89
C LEU A 42 -0.24 16.88 32.68
N ALA A 43 -0.21 16.56 33.96
CA ALA A 43 1.01 16.70 34.78
C ALA A 43 2.08 15.70 34.35
N ALA A 44 1.69 14.44 34.13
CA ALA A 44 2.57 13.42 33.58
C ALA A 44 3.00 13.78 32.16
N ALA A 45 2.07 14.26 31.31
CA ALA A 45 2.39 14.69 29.95
C ALA A 45 3.41 15.85 29.89
N ASN A 46 3.35 16.80 30.82
CA ASN A 46 4.36 17.86 30.92
C ASN A 46 5.76 17.33 31.21
N VAL A 47 5.86 16.32 32.08
CA VAL A 47 7.16 15.68 32.38
C VAL A 47 7.68 14.92 31.18
N VAL A 48 6.81 14.19 30.47
CA VAL A 48 7.15 13.47 29.23
C VAL A 48 7.62 14.45 28.17
N ALA A 49 6.86 15.51 27.91
CA ALA A 49 7.18 16.51 26.90
C ALA A 49 8.56 17.16 27.15
N ASN A 50 8.82 17.60 28.39
CA ASN A 50 10.13 18.19 28.73
C ASN A 50 11.28 17.18 28.57
N SER A 51 11.11 15.94 29.03
CA SER A 51 12.13 14.92 28.89
C SER A 51 12.38 14.51 27.43
N MET A 52 11.32 14.47 26.62
CA MET A 52 11.38 14.21 25.18
C MET A 52 12.10 15.33 24.44
N LYS A 53 11.80 16.60 24.79
CA LYS A 53 12.50 17.78 24.25
C LYS A 53 13.99 17.76 24.61
N ASP A 54 14.32 17.51 25.89
CA ASP A 54 15.73 17.50 26.32
C ASP A 54 16.51 16.40 25.60
N TRP A 55 15.92 15.21 25.46
CA TRP A 55 16.48 14.13 24.66
C TRP A 55 16.65 14.51 23.18
N ALA A 56 15.64 15.18 22.60
CA ALA A 56 15.71 15.60 21.21
C ALA A 56 16.79 16.66 20.97
N ILE A 57 16.95 17.62 21.88
CA ILE A 57 18.00 18.64 21.84
C ILE A 57 19.39 18.02 21.98
N GLU A 58 19.58 17.02 22.86
CA GLU A 58 20.83 16.25 22.97
C GLU A 58 21.25 15.61 21.64
N LEU A 59 20.29 15.25 20.79
CA LEU A 59 20.48 14.69 19.44
C LEU A 59 20.45 15.75 18.33
N GLY A 60 20.44 17.03 18.68
CA GLY A 60 20.56 18.16 17.74
C GLY A 60 19.25 18.67 17.17
N ALA A 61 18.08 18.23 17.67
CA ALA A 61 16.81 18.74 17.22
C ALA A 61 16.55 20.17 17.69
N THR A 62 15.98 20.99 16.81
CA THR A 62 15.61 22.40 17.08
C THR A 62 14.12 22.64 16.95
N HIS A 63 13.43 21.73 16.30
CA HIS A 63 11.99 21.78 15.99
C HIS A 63 11.31 20.48 16.36
N PHE A 64 9.99 20.52 16.46
CA PHE A 64 9.13 19.36 16.54
C PHE A 64 8.01 19.43 15.51
N THR A 65 7.40 18.32 15.20
CA THR A 65 6.22 18.22 14.34
C THR A 65 5.26 17.16 14.83
N HIS A 66 3.97 17.46 14.74
CA HIS A 66 2.93 16.45 14.82
C HIS A 66 2.82 15.75 13.46
N TRP A 67 3.24 14.52 13.42
CA TRP A 67 3.34 13.71 12.20
C TRP A 67 2.19 12.71 12.12
N PHE A 68 1.50 12.66 10.98
CA PHE A 68 0.36 11.77 10.81
C PHE A 68 0.21 11.28 9.36
N GLN A 69 -0.64 10.26 9.16
CA GLN A 69 -0.98 9.70 7.86
C GLN A 69 -2.21 10.43 7.29
N PRO A 70 -2.06 11.31 6.29
CA PRO A 70 -3.18 12.04 5.71
C PRO A 70 -4.06 11.14 4.84
N MET A 71 -5.25 11.64 4.45
CA MET A 71 -6.14 10.97 3.50
C MET A 71 -5.53 10.86 2.09
N THR A 72 -4.64 11.79 1.75
CA THR A 72 -3.91 11.84 0.47
C THR A 72 -2.43 12.13 0.74
N GLY A 73 -1.54 11.59 -0.11
CA GLY A 73 -0.10 11.68 0.10
C GLY A 73 0.44 10.64 1.09
N ILE A 74 1.73 10.74 1.43
CA ILE A 74 2.43 9.76 2.27
C ILE A 74 2.33 10.15 3.73
N THR A 75 2.85 11.34 4.08
CA THR A 75 2.89 11.88 5.44
C THR A 75 2.49 13.35 5.45
N ALA A 76 2.04 13.84 6.61
CA ALA A 76 1.75 15.25 6.85
C ALA A 76 2.50 15.74 8.08
N GLU A 77 3.08 16.94 7.99
CA GLU A 77 3.90 17.54 9.02
C GLU A 77 3.84 19.07 8.96
N LYS A 78 4.05 19.73 10.12
CA LYS A 78 4.20 21.15 10.25
C LYS A 78 5.21 21.42 11.35
N HIS A 79 6.39 21.94 10.99
CA HIS A 79 7.48 22.15 11.93
C HIS A 79 7.27 23.41 12.77
N ASP A 80 7.25 23.24 14.08
CA ASP A 80 7.28 24.33 15.06
C ASP A 80 8.61 24.28 15.84
N SER A 81 9.24 25.43 16.07
CA SER A 81 10.47 25.45 16.86
C SER A 81 10.19 25.36 18.36
N PHE A 82 11.15 24.85 19.13
CA PHE A 82 11.06 24.88 20.60
C PHE A 82 11.25 26.26 21.21
N ILE A 83 11.44 27.31 20.43
CA ILE A 83 11.77 28.63 20.91
C ILE A 83 10.57 29.33 21.56
N SER A 84 10.76 29.79 22.81
CA SER A 84 9.84 30.69 23.50
C SER A 84 10.57 32.00 23.91
N PRO A 85 9.97 33.19 23.72
CA PRO A 85 10.59 34.45 24.10
C PRO A 85 10.62 34.61 25.62
N THR A 86 11.71 35.18 26.14
CA THR A 86 11.82 35.60 27.53
C THR A 86 11.53 37.12 27.69
N ALA A 87 11.16 37.55 28.88
CA ALA A 87 10.79 38.91 29.16
C ALA A 87 11.94 39.94 28.96
N ASP A 88 13.19 39.49 28.99
CA ASP A 88 14.40 40.27 28.76
C ASP A 88 14.87 40.33 27.30
N GLY A 89 14.04 39.79 26.38
CA GLY A 89 14.32 39.77 24.93
C GLY A 89 15.20 38.59 24.48
N GLY A 90 15.49 37.61 25.37
CA GLY A 90 16.14 36.36 25.04
C GLY A 90 15.15 35.30 24.58
N VAL A 91 15.64 34.06 24.46
CA VAL A 91 14.83 32.89 24.12
C VAL A 91 15.17 31.70 25.04
N ILE A 92 14.21 30.87 25.31
CA ILE A 92 14.36 29.56 25.95
C ILE A 92 13.80 28.49 25.04
N MET A 93 14.19 27.24 25.29
CA MET A 93 13.66 26.09 24.60
C MET A 93 12.59 25.43 25.47
N GLU A 94 11.34 25.50 25.04
CA GLU A 94 10.20 24.94 25.77
C GLU A 94 9.41 23.96 24.91
N PHE A 95 8.80 22.98 25.57
CA PHE A 95 7.84 22.06 24.99
C PHE A 95 6.93 21.54 26.10
N SER A 96 5.68 21.92 26.06
CA SER A 96 4.71 21.61 27.10
C SER A 96 3.95 20.31 26.84
N GLY A 97 3.37 19.71 27.88
CA GLY A 97 2.48 18.58 27.74
C GLY A 97 1.23 18.88 26.91
N LYS A 98 0.76 20.15 26.91
CA LYS A 98 -0.33 20.56 26.01
C LYS A 98 0.09 20.47 24.56
N GLU A 99 1.28 20.96 24.21
CA GLU A 99 1.83 20.89 22.86
C GLU A 99 2.13 19.44 22.44
N LEU A 100 2.54 18.57 23.36
CA LEU A 100 2.71 17.16 23.09
C LEU A 100 1.37 16.49 22.78
N ILE A 101 0.36 16.68 23.63
CA ILE A 101 -0.93 15.99 23.53
C ILE A 101 -1.72 16.45 22.32
N GLN A 102 -1.71 17.75 22.01
CA GLN A 102 -2.62 18.38 21.06
C GLN A 102 -1.93 19.46 20.25
N GLY A 103 -2.08 19.39 18.92
CA GLY A 103 -1.82 20.49 18.00
C GLY A 103 -3.11 21.00 17.38
N GLU A 104 -3.09 22.23 16.88
CA GLU A 104 -4.23 22.88 16.24
C GLU A 104 -3.85 23.33 14.81
N PRO A 105 -3.60 22.40 13.86
CA PRO A 105 -3.28 22.76 12.49
C PRO A 105 -4.50 23.30 11.76
N ASP A 106 -4.26 24.06 10.70
CA ASP A 106 -5.31 24.48 9.77
C ASP A 106 -5.75 23.28 8.91
N ALA A 107 -7.02 22.91 9.04
CA ALA A 107 -7.63 21.81 8.30
C ALA A 107 -8.33 22.26 7.01
N SER A 108 -8.32 23.53 6.65
CA SER A 108 -9.08 24.07 5.50
C SER A 108 -8.64 23.45 4.17
N SER A 109 -7.36 23.08 4.04
CA SER A 109 -6.79 22.51 2.81
C SER A 109 -6.81 20.97 2.75
N PHE A 110 -7.24 20.31 3.82
CA PHE A 110 -7.34 18.85 3.83
C PHE A 110 -8.64 18.35 3.18
N PRO A 111 -8.60 17.22 2.43
CA PRO A 111 -9.82 16.61 1.88
C PRO A 111 -10.81 16.28 2.98
N SER A 112 -12.04 16.75 2.86
CA SER A 112 -13.09 16.50 3.86
C SER A 112 -14.30 15.73 3.34
N GLY A 113 -14.46 15.63 2.00
CA GLY A 113 -15.60 14.96 1.38
C GLY A 113 -16.96 15.43 1.90
N GLY A 114 -17.09 16.74 2.17
CA GLY A 114 -18.31 17.32 2.73
C GLY A 114 -18.50 17.13 4.24
N LEU A 115 -17.57 16.50 4.93
CA LEU A 115 -17.64 16.22 6.38
C LEU A 115 -17.64 17.50 7.22
N ARG A 116 -17.04 18.56 6.74
CA ARG A 116 -17.01 19.87 7.41
C ARG A 116 -17.42 21.00 6.49
N ALA A 117 -17.92 22.10 7.07
CA ALA A 117 -18.25 23.29 6.33
C ALA A 117 -16.99 24.01 5.80
N THR A 118 -17.08 24.68 4.67
CA THR A 118 -15.95 25.35 4.00
C THR A 118 -15.26 26.41 4.89
N PHE A 119 -15.98 27.01 5.83
CA PHE A 119 -15.45 28.02 6.75
C PHE A 119 -14.78 27.43 8.00
N GLU A 120 -14.87 26.14 8.23
CA GLU A 120 -14.23 25.46 9.37
C GLU A 120 -12.76 25.19 9.03
N ALA A 121 -11.87 25.98 9.56
CA ALA A 121 -10.43 25.86 9.31
C ALA A 121 -9.70 25.03 10.39
N ARG A 122 -10.25 24.97 11.62
CA ARG A 122 -9.54 24.32 12.74
C ARG A 122 -9.64 22.79 12.67
N GLY A 123 -8.51 22.12 12.81
CA GLY A 123 -8.40 20.70 13.11
C GLY A 123 -7.58 20.46 14.37
N TYR A 124 -7.53 19.21 14.80
CA TYR A 124 -6.75 18.80 15.97
C TYR A 124 -5.90 17.58 15.63
N THR A 125 -4.61 17.64 16.02
CA THR A 125 -3.79 16.44 16.16
C THR A 125 -3.85 15.94 17.59
N ALA A 126 -3.81 14.63 17.78
CA ALA A 126 -3.78 14.01 19.09
C ALA A 126 -2.61 13.01 19.16
N TRP A 127 -1.74 13.17 20.15
CA TRP A 127 -0.59 12.29 20.34
C TRP A 127 -1.02 10.83 20.49
N ASP A 128 -0.36 9.95 19.75
CA ASP A 128 -0.46 8.51 19.89
C ASP A 128 0.74 7.96 20.67
N PRO A 129 0.59 7.66 21.96
CA PRO A 129 1.68 7.11 22.76
C PRO A 129 2.04 5.67 22.39
N THR A 130 1.23 4.96 21.59
CA THR A 130 1.48 3.57 21.14
C THR A 130 2.44 3.49 19.96
N SER A 131 2.79 4.63 19.36
CA SER A 131 3.83 4.77 18.35
C SER A 131 4.89 5.76 18.84
N PHE A 132 6.16 5.34 18.80
CA PHE A 132 7.23 6.10 19.42
C PHE A 132 7.60 7.34 18.61
N ALA A 133 7.84 8.46 19.32
CA ALA A 133 8.43 9.65 18.71
C ALA A 133 9.88 9.37 18.27
N PHE A 134 10.30 10.03 17.20
CA PHE A 134 11.62 9.80 16.61
C PHE A 134 12.24 11.11 16.11
N ILE A 135 13.55 11.10 15.86
CA ILE A 135 14.27 12.24 15.30
C ILE A 135 14.71 11.93 13.88
N LYS A 136 14.31 12.79 12.96
CA LYS A 136 14.72 12.79 11.57
C LYS A 136 15.06 14.22 11.16
N ASP A 137 16.18 14.42 10.45
CA ASP A 137 16.57 15.74 9.94
C ASP A 137 16.60 16.87 11.00
N GLN A 138 17.07 16.57 12.23
CA GLN A 138 17.11 17.51 13.36
C GLN A 138 15.74 18.04 13.81
N VAL A 139 14.68 17.26 13.56
CA VAL A 139 13.31 17.54 13.98
C VAL A 139 12.78 16.37 14.80
N LEU A 140 12.07 16.65 15.87
CA LEU A 140 11.36 15.65 16.67
C LEU A 140 10.00 15.39 16.01
N TYR A 141 9.78 14.16 15.54
CA TYR A 141 8.54 13.69 14.95
C TYR A 141 7.69 12.98 16.00
N ILE A 142 6.49 13.45 16.19
CA ILE A 142 5.53 12.95 17.18
C ILE A 142 4.37 12.31 16.43
N PRO A 143 4.24 10.97 16.44
CA PRO A 143 3.10 10.29 15.80
C PRO A 143 1.78 10.72 16.41
N THR A 144 0.83 11.14 15.57
CA THR A 144 -0.48 11.66 16.00
C THR A 144 -1.61 11.12 15.12
N ALA A 145 -2.81 11.13 15.68
CA ALA A 145 -4.08 11.12 14.95
C ALA A 145 -4.42 12.55 14.50
N PHE A 146 -5.29 12.68 13.51
CA PHE A 146 -5.79 13.97 13.04
C PHE A 146 -7.31 13.95 12.86
N CYS A 147 -8.00 14.92 13.43
CA CYS A 147 -9.46 15.02 13.35
C CYS A 147 -9.93 16.46 13.04
N SER A 148 -11.18 16.55 12.57
CA SER A 148 -11.88 17.82 12.37
C SER A 148 -12.20 18.52 13.70
N TYR A 149 -12.69 19.75 13.60
CA TYR A 149 -13.25 20.48 14.76
C TYR A 149 -14.37 19.70 15.46
N GLY A 150 -15.19 18.96 14.72
CA GLY A 150 -16.25 18.10 15.24
C GLY A 150 -15.76 16.79 15.84
N GLY A 151 -14.49 16.42 15.64
CA GLY A 151 -13.89 15.19 16.15
C GLY A 151 -13.92 14.01 15.17
N GLU A 152 -14.39 14.22 13.93
CA GLU A 152 -14.36 13.18 12.90
C GLU A 152 -12.93 12.96 12.39
N ALA A 153 -12.57 11.70 12.13
CA ALA A 153 -11.25 11.32 11.64
C ALA A 153 -10.99 11.86 10.22
N LEU A 154 -9.92 12.64 10.07
CA LEU A 154 -9.41 13.16 8.79
C LEU A 154 -8.10 12.48 8.37
N ASP A 155 -7.73 11.39 9.03
CA ASP A 155 -6.51 10.63 8.83
C ASP A 155 -6.80 9.15 8.58
N LYS A 156 -5.74 8.37 8.39
CA LYS A 156 -5.80 6.92 8.24
C LYS A 156 -5.47 6.16 9.53
N LYS A 157 -4.83 6.84 10.51
CA LYS A 157 -4.41 6.21 11.77
C LYS A 157 -5.58 6.02 12.74
N THR A 158 -6.46 7.00 12.86
CA THR A 158 -7.60 6.91 13.80
C THR A 158 -8.48 5.68 13.53
N PRO A 159 -8.92 5.40 12.28
CA PRO A 159 -9.66 4.19 11.98
C PRO A 159 -8.85 2.91 12.25
N LEU A 160 -7.53 2.93 11.98
CA LEU A 160 -6.65 1.79 12.24
C LEU A 160 -6.63 1.44 13.73
N LEU A 161 -6.42 2.42 14.60
CA LEU A 161 -6.44 2.24 16.06
C LEU A 161 -7.80 1.72 16.55
N ARG A 162 -8.90 2.26 16.02
CA ARG A 162 -10.27 1.79 16.33
C ARG A 162 -10.45 0.33 15.92
N SER A 163 -9.95 -0.07 14.74
CA SER A 163 -10.04 -1.46 14.25
C SER A 163 -9.22 -2.44 15.10
N MET A 164 -8.03 -2.01 15.55
CA MET A 164 -7.20 -2.81 16.47
C MET A 164 -7.89 -3.00 17.84
N GLN A 165 -8.59 -1.99 18.33
CA GLN A 165 -9.41 -2.12 19.55
C GLN A 165 -10.58 -3.08 19.36
N ALA A 166 -11.23 -3.06 18.19
CA ALA A 166 -12.35 -3.94 17.88
C ALA A 166 -11.92 -5.41 17.87
N ILE A 167 -10.83 -5.74 17.17
CA ILE A 167 -10.33 -7.12 17.10
C ILE A 167 -9.77 -7.58 18.46
N ASN A 168 -9.11 -6.70 19.21
CA ASN A 168 -8.67 -6.98 20.58
C ASN A 168 -9.84 -7.41 21.46
N LYS A 169 -10.92 -6.65 21.48
CA LYS A 169 -12.11 -6.93 22.25
C LYS A 169 -12.71 -8.29 21.93
N GLN A 170 -12.86 -8.62 20.66
CA GLN A 170 -13.51 -9.86 20.25
C GLN A 170 -12.58 -11.07 20.39
N GLY A 171 -11.28 -10.90 20.10
CA GLY A 171 -10.27 -11.93 20.31
C GLY A 171 -10.16 -12.36 21.77
N LEU A 172 -10.19 -11.41 22.72
CA LEU A 172 -10.19 -11.71 24.14
C LEU A 172 -11.44 -12.48 24.59
N ARG A 173 -12.63 -12.20 24.02
CA ARG A 173 -13.84 -12.98 24.30
C ARG A 173 -13.65 -14.45 23.92
N ILE A 174 -13.11 -14.68 22.70
CA ILE A 174 -12.84 -16.06 22.22
C ILE A 174 -11.80 -16.75 23.10
N LEU A 175 -10.65 -16.10 23.37
CA LEU A 175 -9.58 -16.72 24.15
C LEU A 175 -10.03 -17.08 25.58
N LYS A 176 -10.90 -16.27 26.19
CA LYS A 176 -11.50 -16.58 27.48
C LYS A 176 -12.34 -17.87 27.43
N LEU A 177 -13.05 -18.13 26.34
CA LEU A 177 -13.82 -19.37 26.16
C LEU A 177 -12.92 -20.61 26.04
N PHE A 178 -11.69 -20.44 25.57
CA PHE A 178 -10.64 -21.48 25.56
C PHE A 178 -9.86 -21.55 26.89
N GLY A 179 -10.21 -20.77 27.89
CA GLY A 179 -9.57 -20.80 29.22
C GLY A 179 -8.31 -19.96 29.36
N HIS A 180 -8.01 -19.07 28.42
CA HIS A 180 -6.83 -18.18 28.45
C HIS A 180 -7.12 -16.86 29.19
N ASP A 181 -7.42 -16.93 30.48
CA ASP A 181 -7.70 -15.75 31.32
C ASP A 181 -6.45 -14.88 31.59
N GLU A 182 -5.27 -15.42 31.37
CA GLU A 182 -3.98 -14.72 31.51
C GLU A 182 -3.71 -13.70 30.42
N VAL A 183 -4.29 -13.86 29.23
CA VAL A 183 -4.09 -12.97 28.07
C VAL A 183 -4.76 -11.62 28.34
N LYS A 184 -3.97 -10.54 28.24
CA LYS A 184 -4.45 -9.17 28.50
C LYS A 184 -4.79 -8.40 27.20
N ALA A 185 -4.16 -8.77 26.09
CA ALA A 185 -4.41 -8.13 24.82
C ALA A 185 -4.22 -9.10 23.64
N VAL A 186 -5.06 -8.91 22.62
CA VAL A 186 -4.92 -9.50 21.30
C VAL A 186 -4.55 -8.38 20.33
N ARG A 187 -3.50 -8.60 19.53
CA ARG A 187 -2.97 -7.59 18.61
C ARG A 187 -2.82 -8.18 17.23
N THR A 188 -3.07 -7.38 16.22
CA THR A 188 -2.70 -7.73 14.86
C THR A 188 -1.27 -7.32 14.58
N THR A 189 -0.58 -8.12 13.77
CA THR A 189 0.80 -7.90 13.35
C THR A 189 0.86 -7.87 11.84
N VAL A 190 1.75 -7.02 11.31
CA VAL A 190 1.92 -6.85 9.86
C VAL A 190 3.40 -6.68 9.52
N GLY A 191 3.80 -7.33 8.41
CA GLY A 191 5.08 -7.10 7.73
C GLY A 191 4.79 -6.79 6.25
N PRO A 192 4.77 -5.51 5.85
CA PRO A 192 4.52 -5.14 4.47
C PRO A 192 5.79 -5.24 3.64
N GLU A 193 5.75 -5.94 2.51
CA GLU A 193 6.82 -5.99 1.51
C GLU A 193 6.65 -4.83 0.54
N GLN A 194 7.63 -3.92 0.46
CA GLN A 194 7.55 -2.71 -0.36
C GLN A 194 8.31 -2.89 -1.66
N GLU A 195 7.59 -3.02 -2.77
CA GLU A 195 8.18 -2.96 -4.11
C GLU A 195 8.30 -1.51 -4.62
N TYR A 196 9.35 -1.24 -5.41
CA TYR A 196 9.64 0.08 -5.95
C TYR A 196 10.53 0.02 -7.19
N PHE A 197 10.54 1.10 -7.99
CA PHE A 197 11.48 1.27 -9.12
C PHE A 197 12.51 2.33 -8.80
N LEU A 198 13.75 2.12 -9.27
CA LEU A 198 14.82 3.11 -9.24
C LEU A 198 15.18 3.53 -10.68
N ILE A 199 15.06 4.82 -10.95
CA ILE A 199 15.35 5.41 -12.27
C ILE A 199 16.44 6.47 -12.11
N ASP A 200 17.31 6.59 -13.10
CA ASP A 200 18.32 7.66 -13.15
C ASP A 200 17.65 9.04 -13.15
N GLU A 201 18.10 9.91 -12.24
CA GLU A 201 17.51 11.24 -12.03
C GLU A 201 17.62 12.13 -13.27
N ALA A 202 18.71 12.01 -14.04
CA ALA A 202 18.90 12.81 -15.27
C ALA A 202 17.94 12.38 -16.39
N LEU A 203 17.43 11.14 -16.38
CA LEU A 203 16.39 10.68 -17.30
C LEU A 203 14.99 11.06 -16.79
N TYR A 204 14.75 10.87 -15.49
CA TYR A 204 13.49 11.27 -14.86
C TYR A 204 13.16 12.75 -15.10
N SER A 205 14.14 13.64 -14.90
CA SER A 205 13.96 15.10 -15.06
C SER A 205 13.58 15.54 -16.49
N LYS A 206 13.73 14.66 -17.48
CA LYS A 206 13.32 14.89 -18.87
C LYS A 206 11.92 14.39 -19.20
N ARG A 207 11.21 13.79 -18.23
CA ARG A 207 9.89 13.19 -18.46
C ARG A 207 8.83 13.84 -17.58
N LYS A 208 8.01 14.70 -18.18
CA LYS A 208 6.91 15.40 -17.50
C LYS A 208 5.91 14.43 -16.87
N ASP A 209 5.60 13.33 -17.54
CA ASP A 209 4.70 12.30 -17.05
C ASP A 209 5.21 11.66 -15.75
N LEU A 210 6.49 11.29 -15.65
CA LEU A 210 7.06 10.79 -14.40
C LEU A 210 7.04 11.82 -13.28
N ILE A 211 7.29 13.10 -13.61
CA ILE A 211 7.32 14.20 -12.63
C ILE A 211 5.91 14.46 -12.05
N TYR A 212 4.90 14.54 -12.90
CA TYR A 212 3.55 14.94 -12.48
C TYR A 212 2.67 13.77 -12.02
N THR A 213 2.89 12.55 -12.57
CA THR A 213 2.00 11.42 -12.35
C THR A 213 2.66 10.20 -11.72
N GLY A 214 3.99 10.16 -11.65
CA GLY A 214 4.75 9.02 -11.15
C GLY A 214 4.79 7.82 -12.10
N ARG A 215 4.17 7.92 -13.28
CA ARG A 215 4.18 6.88 -14.32
C ARG A 215 4.40 7.43 -15.72
N THR A 216 4.87 6.58 -16.62
CA THR A 216 4.98 6.93 -18.04
C THR A 216 3.62 6.86 -18.71
N LEU A 217 3.24 7.92 -19.43
CA LEU A 217 1.99 8.00 -20.19
C LEU A 217 2.19 7.59 -21.65
N PHE A 218 3.41 7.72 -22.18
CA PHE A 218 3.83 7.28 -23.49
C PHE A 218 5.11 6.45 -23.40
N GLY A 219 5.30 5.52 -24.33
CA GLY A 219 6.53 4.76 -24.48
C GLY A 219 6.35 3.48 -25.25
N ALA A 220 7.10 3.35 -26.35
CA ALA A 220 7.15 2.15 -27.15
C ALA A 220 7.86 1.01 -26.40
N LYS A 221 7.42 -0.23 -26.66
CA LYS A 221 8.04 -1.43 -26.08
C LYS A 221 9.51 -1.52 -26.49
N PRO A 222 10.46 -1.64 -25.54
CA PRO A 222 11.87 -1.80 -25.86
C PRO A 222 12.16 -3.19 -26.43
N PRO A 223 13.31 -3.37 -27.12
CA PRO A 223 13.73 -4.68 -27.65
C PRO A 223 13.92 -5.76 -26.57
N LYS A 224 14.29 -5.33 -25.35
CA LYS A 224 14.41 -6.18 -24.16
C LYS A 224 13.63 -5.52 -23.01
N GLY A 225 12.78 -6.29 -22.38
CA GLY A 225 12.11 -5.99 -21.10
C GLY A 225 12.53 -6.99 -20.03
N GLN A 226 11.60 -7.78 -19.53
CA GLN A 226 11.79 -8.80 -18.50
C GLN A 226 11.74 -10.24 -19.03
N GLU A 227 11.77 -10.44 -20.34
CA GLU A 227 11.50 -11.74 -21.00
C GLU A 227 12.46 -12.88 -20.61
N LEU A 228 13.66 -12.55 -20.13
CA LEU A 228 14.65 -13.52 -19.70
C LEU A 228 14.61 -13.79 -18.19
N GLU A 229 13.82 -13.02 -17.43
CA GLU A 229 13.72 -13.09 -15.96
C GLU A 229 15.10 -13.03 -15.27
N ASP A 230 16.06 -12.37 -15.93
CA ASP A 230 17.48 -12.30 -15.54
C ASP A 230 17.79 -11.20 -14.52
N HIS A 231 16.78 -10.42 -14.09
CA HIS A 231 16.94 -9.39 -13.07
C HIS A 231 16.68 -9.92 -11.66
N TYR A 232 15.65 -10.75 -11.46
CA TYR A 232 15.24 -11.25 -10.14
C TYR A 232 16.38 -11.99 -9.41
N PHE A 233 17.04 -12.93 -10.06
CA PHE A 233 18.20 -13.64 -9.52
C PHE A 233 19.55 -13.02 -9.93
N GLY A 234 19.53 -11.81 -10.50
CA GLY A 234 20.72 -11.07 -10.88
C GLY A 234 21.45 -10.47 -9.68
N THR A 235 22.71 -10.09 -9.88
CA THR A 235 23.45 -9.35 -8.85
C THR A 235 22.88 -7.94 -8.68
N ILE A 236 22.82 -7.46 -7.44
CA ILE A 236 22.45 -6.07 -7.15
C ILE A 236 23.55 -5.15 -7.69
N LYS A 237 23.15 -4.19 -8.51
CA LYS A 237 24.09 -3.25 -9.14
C LYS A 237 24.75 -2.35 -8.09
N PRO A 238 26.03 -1.93 -8.26
CA PRO A 238 26.77 -1.19 -7.21
C PRO A 238 26.06 0.07 -6.71
N ARG A 239 25.46 0.85 -7.61
CA ARG A 239 24.74 2.09 -7.26
C ARG A 239 23.46 1.79 -6.45
N VAL A 240 22.75 0.72 -6.80
CA VAL A 240 21.58 0.23 -6.05
C VAL A 240 22.00 -0.29 -4.69
N ALA A 241 23.09 -1.07 -4.60
CA ALA A 241 23.60 -1.58 -3.33
C ALA A 241 24.00 -0.45 -2.37
N ALA A 242 24.60 0.63 -2.90
CA ALA A 242 24.92 1.80 -2.09
C ALA A 242 23.66 2.51 -1.54
N PHE A 243 22.64 2.64 -2.37
CA PHE A 243 21.33 3.17 -1.95
C PHE A 243 20.69 2.30 -0.86
N MET A 244 20.62 0.98 -1.08
CA MET A 244 20.06 0.03 -0.12
C MET A 244 20.79 0.08 1.23
N HIS A 245 22.13 0.15 1.20
CA HIS A 245 22.94 0.27 2.41
C HIS A 245 22.62 1.54 3.22
N ASP A 246 22.51 2.69 2.55
CA ASP A 246 22.20 3.95 3.22
C ASP A 246 20.75 3.99 3.72
N LEU A 247 19.81 3.38 2.97
CA LEU A 247 18.42 3.24 3.37
C LEU A 247 18.30 2.37 4.62
N ASP A 248 18.90 1.19 4.63
CA ASP A 248 18.90 0.29 5.77
C ASP A 248 19.44 0.99 7.02
N LYS A 249 20.54 1.72 6.89
CA LYS A 249 21.14 2.43 8.02
C LYS A 249 20.20 3.46 8.61
N GLU A 250 19.60 4.36 7.80
CA GLU A 250 18.64 5.35 8.29
C GLU A 250 17.39 4.68 8.90
N LEU A 251 16.88 3.60 8.28
CA LEU A 251 15.75 2.84 8.81
C LEU A 251 16.06 2.19 10.16
N TRP A 252 17.24 1.58 10.32
CA TRP A 252 17.65 0.97 11.60
C TRP A 252 17.83 2.01 12.70
N GLU A 253 18.40 3.18 12.39
CA GLU A 253 18.52 4.29 13.37
C GLU A 253 17.12 4.75 13.85
N LEU A 254 16.11 4.65 13.00
CA LEU A 254 14.71 4.97 13.29
C LEU A 254 13.90 3.77 13.82
N GLY A 255 14.55 2.65 14.12
CA GLY A 255 13.91 1.48 14.73
C GLY A 255 13.06 0.63 13.78
N VAL A 256 13.15 0.87 12.48
CA VAL A 256 12.49 0.04 11.47
C VAL A 256 13.31 -1.23 11.25
N LEU A 257 12.67 -2.39 11.36
CA LEU A 257 13.30 -3.70 11.21
C LEU A 257 13.43 -4.10 9.73
N ALA A 258 14.02 -3.24 8.89
CA ALA A 258 14.37 -3.57 7.52
C ALA A 258 15.30 -4.79 7.51
N LYS A 259 14.99 -5.83 6.73
CA LYS A 259 15.71 -7.11 6.81
C LYS A 259 16.13 -7.66 5.47
N THR A 260 15.29 -7.59 4.46
CA THR A 260 15.54 -8.21 3.16
C THR A 260 15.40 -7.18 2.07
N GLU A 261 16.40 -7.10 1.22
CA GLU A 261 16.37 -6.31 -0.01
C GLU A 261 16.86 -7.16 -1.18
N HIS A 262 16.14 -7.11 -2.31
CA HIS A 262 16.51 -7.84 -3.51
C HIS A 262 15.98 -7.17 -4.77
N ASN A 263 16.42 -7.69 -5.93
CA ASN A 263 15.86 -7.32 -7.21
C ASN A 263 14.50 -7.99 -7.43
N GLU A 264 13.57 -7.28 -8.05
CA GLU A 264 12.30 -7.81 -8.54
C GLU A 264 12.38 -8.20 -10.04
N VAL A 265 11.28 -8.75 -10.59
CA VAL A 265 11.27 -9.32 -11.95
C VAL A 265 11.50 -8.27 -13.02
N ALA A 266 10.86 -7.11 -12.91
CA ALA A 266 11.07 -6.04 -13.90
C ALA A 266 12.46 -5.41 -13.77
N PRO A 267 13.15 -5.10 -14.86
CA PRO A 267 14.39 -4.32 -14.80
C PRO A 267 14.16 -2.99 -14.06
N ALA A 268 15.12 -2.58 -13.24
CA ALA A 268 15.06 -1.42 -12.36
C ALA A 268 14.06 -1.52 -11.19
N GLN A 269 13.41 -2.67 -10.97
CA GLN A 269 12.51 -2.92 -9.85
C GLN A 269 13.22 -3.66 -8.70
N HIS A 270 12.87 -3.29 -7.47
CA HIS A 270 13.45 -3.82 -6.23
C HIS A 270 12.38 -3.94 -5.17
N GLU A 271 12.69 -4.68 -4.09
CA GLU A 271 11.81 -4.86 -2.94
C GLU A 271 12.58 -4.71 -1.62
N LEU A 272 11.91 -4.15 -0.61
CA LEU A 272 12.33 -4.15 0.77
C LEU A 272 11.25 -4.84 1.62
N ALA A 273 11.65 -5.85 2.40
CA ALA A 273 10.78 -6.55 3.33
C ALA A 273 11.26 -6.38 4.78
N PRO A 274 10.45 -5.78 5.68
CA PRO A 274 10.77 -5.67 7.09
C PRO A 274 10.35 -6.93 7.87
N VAL A 275 10.88 -7.09 9.07
CA VAL A 275 10.29 -7.99 10.07
C VAL A 275 8.95 -7.39 10.53
N PHE A 276 7.94 -8.22 10.71
CA PHE A 276 6.62 -7.80 11.17
C PHE A 276 6.64 -7.16 12.57
N THR A 277 5.73 -6.23 12.78
CA THR A 277 5.46 -5.64 14.09
C THR A 277 3.94 -5.40 14.27
N THR A 278 3.52 -4.79 15.38
CA THR A 278 2.10 -4.43 15.56
C THR A 278 1.63 -3.52 14.44
N THR A 279 0.40 -3.71 14.00
CA THR A 279 -0.14 -3.06 12.78
C THR A 279 -0.01 -1.54 12.80
N ASN A 280 -0.22 -0.89 13.96
CA ASN A 280 -0.06 0.56 14.10
C ASN A 280 1.39 1.00 13.82
N ILE A 281 2.36 0.34 14.45
CA ILE A 281 3.79 0.64 14.24
C ILE A 281 4.20 0.30 12.81
N ALA A 282 3.75 -0.85 12.28
CA ALA A 282 4.04 -1.25 10.91
C ALA A 282 3.54 -0.23 9.88
N ALA A 283 2.36 0.35 10.11
CA ALA A 283 1.80 1.39 9.24
C ALA A 283 2.64 2.67 9.27
N ASP A 284 3.02 3.15 10.44
CA ASP A 284 3.89 4.32 10.58
C ASP A 284 5.27 4.05 9.96
N HIS A 285 5.86 2.89 10.24
CA HIS A 285 7.16 2.49 9.67
C HIS A 285 7.11 2.39 8.14
N ASN A 286 6.02 1.89 7.55
CA ASN A 286 5.90 1.83 6.09
C ASN A 286 5.81 3.22 5.46
N GLN A 287 5.04 4.14 6.06
CA GLN A 287 4.98 5.53 5.59
C GLN A 287 6.35 6.21 5.66
N LEU A 288 7.07 6.01 6.75
CA LEU A 288 8.44 6.52 6.93
C LEU A 288 9.41 5.89 5.92
N THR A 289 9.31 4.58 5.68
CA THR A 289 10.11 3.87 4.68
C THR A 289 9.90 4.42 3.28
N MET A 290 8.65 4.66 2.88
CA MET A 290 8.32 5.25 1.57
C MET A 290 8.93 6.63 1.39
N GLU A 291 8.87 7.48 2.41
CA GLU A 291 9.48 8.81 2.40
C GLU A 291 11.00 8.73 2.28
N LEU A 292 11.65 7.88 3.09
CA LEU A 292 13.10 7.72 3.08
C LEU A 292 13.62 7.12 1.78
N MET A 293 12.90 6.17 1.17
CA MET A 293 13.25 5.63 -0.15
C MET A 293 13.35 6.75 -1.19
N GLN A 294 12.38 7.65 -1.24
CA GLN A 294 12.39 8.77 -2.17
C GLN A 294 13.53 9.76 -1.89
N LYS A 295 13.75 10.07 -0.61
CA LYS A 295 14.79 11.00 -0.17
C LYS A 295 16.21 10.47 -0.43
N ILE A 296 16.47 9.20 -0.07
CA ILE A 296 17.80 8.60 -0.18
C ILE A 296 18.15 8.29 -1.62
N ALA A 297 17.18 7.88 -2.46
CA ALA A 297 17.42 7.70 -3.89
C ALA A 297 18.03 8.95 -4.54
N ARG A 298 17.56 10.15 -4.16
CA ARG A 298 18.10 11.42 -4.64
C ARG A 298 19.57 11.63 -4.27
N LYS A 299 19.99 11.20 -3.07
CA LYS A 299 21.43 11.27 -2.65
C LYS A 299 22.32 10.45 -3.58
N HIS A 300 21.77 9.40 -4.20
CA HIS A 300 22.47 8.53 -5.16
C HIS A 300 22.21 8.90 -6.63
N GLY A 301 21.64 10.09 -6.91
CA GLY A 301 21.30 10.55 -8.25
C GLY A 301 20.24 9.68 -8.94
N MET A 302 19.37 9.06 -8.17
CA MET A 302 18.25 8.25 -8.62
C MET A 302 16.92 8.80 -8.10
N VAL A 303 15.83 8.33 -8.68
CA VAL A 303 14.47 8.60 -8.21
C VAL A 303 13.79 7.28 -7.90
N CYS A 304 13.24 7.17 -6.70
CA CYS A 304 12.40 6.05 -6.31
C CYS A 304 10.96 6.32 -6.74
N LEU A 305 10.41 5.45 -7.58
CA LEU A 305 9.01 5.50 -8.02
C LEU A 305 8.20 4.49 -7.19
N LEU A 306 7.23 5.02 -6.46
CA LEU A 306 6.27 4.25 -5.64
C LEU A 306 4.90 4.20 -6.32
N HIS A 307 4.87 4.08 -7.63
CA HIS A 307 3.63 3.94 -8.41
C HIS A 307 3.38 2.46 -8.73
N GLU A 308 2.12 2.06 -8.79
CA GLU A 308 1.71 0.67 -9.03
C GLU A 308 2.08 0.16 -10.42
N LYS A 309 2.12 1.05 -11.41
CA LYS A 309 2.47 0.70 -12.81
C LYS A 309 3.27 1.83 -13.46
N PRO A 310 4.50 2.08 -13.03
CA PRO A 310 5.28 3.22 -13.53
C PRO A 310 5.69 3.07 -14.98
N ILE A 311 5.88 1.84 -15.49
CA ILE A 311 6.26 1.54 -16.86
C ILE A 311 5.35 0.45 -17.41
N ALA A 312 4.69 0.71 -18.54
CA ALA A 312 3.82 -0.27 -19.18
C ALA A 312 4.62 -1.45 -19.78
N GLY A 313 4.02 -2.63 -19.81
CA GLY A 313 4.60 -3.82 -20.43
C GLY A 313 5.59 -4.61 -19.58
N VAL A 314 5.91 -4.14 -18.36
CA VAL A 314 6.68 -4.88 -17.34
C VAL A 314 5.85 -5.01 -16.06
N ASN A 315 6.31 -5.79 -15.09
CA ASN A 315 5.63 -5.94 -13.81
C ASN A 315 5.37 -4.59 -13.13
N GLY A 316 4.23 -4.49 -12.45
CA GLY A 316 3.92 -3.39 -11.56
C GLY A 316 4.47 -3.62 -10.16
N SER A 317 4.38 -2.61 -9.31
CA SER A 317 4.81 -2.65 -7.92
C SER A 317 3.63 -2.68 -6.97
N GLY A 318 3.68 -3.59 -6.02
CA GLY A 318 2.71 -3.75 -4.95
C GLY A 318 3.32 -3.66 -3.57
N LYS A 319 2.50 -4.09 -2.61
CA LYS A 319 2.89 -4.26 -1.21
C LYS A 319 2.18 -5.52 -0.70
N HIS A 320 2.93 -6.60 -0.44
CA HIS A 320 2.32 -7.77 0.15
C HIS A 320 2.15 -7.55 1.65
N ASN A 321 0.91 -7.51 2.10
CA ASN A 321 0.55 -7.23 3.49
C ASN A 321 0.48 -8.56 4.26
N ASN A 322 1.58 -8.97 4.87
CA ASN A 322 1.67 -10.17 5.70
C ASN A 322 1.03 -9.93 7.06
N TRP A 323 -0.20 -10.39 7.24
CA TRP A 323 -1.05 -10.11 8.41
C TRP A 323 -1.26 -11.36 9.27
N SER A 324 -1.18 -11.20 10.59
CA SER A 324 -1.51 -12.23 11.58
C SER A 324 -2.12 -11.65 12.85
N ILE A 325 -2.54 -12.51 13.77
CA ILE A 325 -3.11 -12.15 15.07
C ILE A 325 -2.28 -12.82 16.16
N SER A 326 -1.90 -12.07 17.19
CA SER A 326 -1.13 -12.59 18.31
C SER A 326 -1.62 -12.08 19.66
N THR A 327 -1.31 -12.81 20.72
CA THR A 327 -1.50 -12.37 22.10
C THR A 327 -0.40 -11.38 22.53
N ASP A 328 -0.59 -10.71 23.66
CA ASP A 328 0.43 -9.87 24.30
C ASP A 328 1.69 -10.64 24.72
N ALA A 329 1.60 -11.95 24.90
CA ALA A 329 2.74 -12.85 25.11
C ALA A 329 3.45 -13.28 23.82
N GLY A 330 2.99 -12.82 22.64
CA GLY A 330 3.56 -13.15 21.33
C GLY A 330 3.13 -14.51 20.76
N VAL A 331 2.11 -15.17 21.33
CA VAL A 331 1.55 -16.40 20.78
C VAL A 331 0.73 -16.07 19.54
N ASN A 332 1.11 -16.64 18.40
CA ASN A 332 0.39 -16.46 17.13
C ASN A 332 -0.86 -17.33 17.09
N LEU A 333 -2.04 -16.72 16.92
CA LEU A 333 -3.34 -17.41 16.91
C LEU A 333 -3.65 -18.06 15.55
N LEU A 334 -2.87 -17.75 14.51
CA LEU A 334 -2.91 -18.41 13.20
C LEU A 334 -1.78 -19.44 13.02
N GLU A 335 -1.12 -19.86 14.11
CA GLU A 335 -0.14 -20.94 14.08
C GLU A 335 -0.86 -22.28 14.14
N PRO A 336 -0.81 -23.11 13.05
CA PRO A 336 -1.54 -24.37 13.00
C PRO A 336 -0.99 -25.43 13.95
N GLY A 337 0.31 -25.32 14.31
CA GLY A 337 1.00 -26.36 15.09
C GLY A 337 1.38 -27.58 14.26
N GLU A 338 1.70 -28.69 14.96
CA GLU A 338 2.09 -29.95 14.29
C GLU A 338 0.88 -30.75 13.79
N THR A 339 -0.28 -30.61 14.44
CA THR A 339 -1.55 -31.29 14.09
C THR A 339 -2.66 -30.24 13.87
N PRO A 340 -2.70 -29.58 12.70
CA PRO A 340 -3.67 -28.49 12.45
C PRO A 340 -5.13 -28.92 12.61
N GLY A 341 -5.48 -30.13 12.23
CA GLY A 341 -6.84 -30.68 12.33
C GLY A 341 -7.34 -30.88 13.76
N GLU A 342 -6.44 -31.00 14.74
CA GLU A 342 -6.76 -31.16 16.16
C GLU A 342 -6.71 -29.81 16.92
N ASN A 343 -6.17 -28.74 16.31
CA ASN A 343 -6.07 -27.44 16.91
C ASN A 343 -7.36 -26.63 16.74
N ALA A 344 -8.33 -26.88 17.57
CA ALA A 344 -9.67 -26.27 17.48
C ALA A 344 -9.62 -24.73 17.60
N GLN A 345 -8.70 -24.17 18.39
CA GLN A 345 -8.52 -22.72 18.49
C GLN A 345 -8.02 -22.14 17.17
N PHE A 346 -6.98 -22.73 16.57
CA PHE A 346 -6.49 -22.33 15.25
C PHE A 346 -7.60 -22.40 14.21
N LEU A 347 -8.34 -23.51 14.15
CA LEU A 347 -9.45 -23.72 13.20
C LEU A 347 -10.54 -22.66 13.36
N LEU A 348 -10.86 -22.26 14.59
CA LEU A 348 -11.84 -21.19 14.84
C LEU A 348 -11.34 -19.85 14.27
N PHE A 349 -10.09 -19.45 14.54
CA PHE A 349 -9.53 -18.22 13.99
C PHE A 349 -9.38 -18.28 12.47
N LEU A 350 -8.99 -19.41 11.90
CA LEU A 350 -8.96 -19.63 10.46
C LEU A 350 -10.35 -19.45 9.83
N CYS A 351 -11.39 -20.07 10.40
CA CYS A 351 -12.77 -19.92 9.94
C CYS A 351 -13.27 -18.48 10.06
N ALA A 352 -12.88 -17.76 11.12
CA ALA A 352 -13.22 -16.35 11.26
C ALA A 352 -12.64 -15.48 10.13
N VAL A 353 -11.41 -15.79 9.68
CA VAL A 353 -10.80 -15.12 8.52
C VAL A 353 -11.49 -15.51 7.22
N ILE A 354 -11.81 -16.79 7.02
CA ILE A 354 -12.53 -17.29 5.82
C ILE A 354 -13.88 -16.57 5.69
N GLN A 355 -14.68 -16.53 6.75
CA GLN A 355 -15.96 -15.82 6.77
C GLN A 355 -15.78 -14.32 6.50
N ALA A 356 -14.82 -13.67 7.17
CA ALA A 356 -14.56 -12.25 7.02
C ALA A 356 -14.21 -11.88 5.57
N VAL A 357 -13.37 -12.67 4.90
CA VAL A 357 -12.96 -12.44 3.52
C VAL A 357 -14.13 -12.67 2.56
N ASP A 358 -14.95 -13.70 2.77
CA ASP A 358 -16.12 -13.97 1.93
C ASP A 358 -17.21 -12.91 2.10
N ASP A 359 -17.58 -12.57 3.33
CA ASP A 359 -18.64 -11.61 3.60
C ASP A 359 -18.29 -10.19 3.16
N TYR A 360 -17.00 -9.81 3.25
CA TYR A 360 -16.53 -8.44 3.02
C TYR A 360 -15.48 -8.35 1.90
N GLN A 361 -15.54 -9.25 0.90
CA GLN A 361 -14.68 -9.20 -0.28
C GLN A 361 -14.75 -7.85 -1.02
N ASP A 362 -15.92 -7.21 -1.04
CA ASP A 362 -16.14 -5.87 -1.58
C ASP A 362 -15.31 -4.81 -0.83
N LEU A 363 -15.30 -4.82 0.50
CA LEU A 363 -14.51 -3.89 1.30
C LEU A 363 -13.01 -4.13 1.15
N LEU A 364 -12.58 -5.38 1.06
CA LEU A 364 -11.16 -5.71 0.79
C LEU A 364 -10.73 -5.16 -0.58
N ARG A 365 -11.57 -5.28 -1.62
CA ARG A 365 -11.30 -4.67 -2.93
C ARG A 365 -11.27 -3.14 -2.87
N ILE A 366 -12.19 -2.52 -2.13
CA ILE A 366 -12.21 -1.05 -1.93
C ILE A 366 -10.96 -0.57 -1.22
N SER A 367 -10.47 -1.31 -0.23
CA SER A 367 -9.29 -0.91 0.57
C SER A 367 -8.00 -0.78 -0.24
N VAL A 368 -7.98 -1.31 -1.44
CA VAL A 368 -6.83 -1.27 -2.37
C VAL A 368 -7.15 -0.52 -3.66
N ALA A 369 -8.28 0.16 -3.71
CA ALA A 369 -8.76 0.86 -4.91
C ALA A 369 -8.03 2.20 -5.10
N SER A 370 -7.46 2.37 -6.27
CA SER A 370 -6.88 3.63 -6.75
C SER A 370 -6.73 3.59 -8.27
N ALA A 371 -6.62 4.75 -8.92
CA ALA A 371 -6.35 4.82 -10.36
C ALA A 371 -5.05 4.07 -10.73
N GLY A 372 -3.99 4.23 -9.93
CA GLY A 372 -2.73 3.51 -10.13
C GLY A 372 -2.87 2.00 -10.02
N ASN A 373 -3.59 1.52 -9.01
CA ASN A 373 -3.75 0.08 -8.79
C ASN A 373 -4.70 -0.59 -9.79
N ASP A 374 -5.65 0.15 -10.35
CA ASP A 374 -6.51 -0.34 -11.44
C ASP A 374 -5.70 -0.68 -12.70
N HIS A 375 -4.53 -0.02 -12.92
CA HIS A 375 -3.60 -0.39 -13.98
C HIS A 375 -2.77 -1.65 -13.69
N ARG A 376 -2.61 -2.01 -12.41
CA ARG A 376 -1.77 -3.13 -11.97
C ARG A 376 -2.56 -4.42 -11.85
N LEU A 377 -3.75 -4.40 -11.21
CA LEU A 377 -4.52 -5.60 -10.90
C LEU A 377 -4.91 -6.38 -12.16
N GLY A 378 -4.68 -7.71 -12.12
CA GLY A 378 -4.96 -8.62 -13.24
C GLY A 378 -3.95 -8.56 -14.38
N ALA A 379 -2.81 -7.88 -14.22
CA ALA A 379 -1.76 -7.78 -15.23
C ALA A 379 -0.38 -8.10 -14.64
N ASN A 380 0.45 -8.86 -15.37
CA ASN A 380 1.87 -9.10 -15.05
C ASN A 380 2.12 -9.41 -13.56
N GLU A 381 1.78 -10.61 -13.12
CA GLU A 381 1.95 -11.14 -11.75
C GLU A 381 1.13 -10.46 -10.64
N ALA A 382 0.33 -9.45 -10.95
CA ALA A 382 -0.62 -8.90 -9.97
C ALA A 382 -1.89 -9.78 -9.90
N PRO A 383 -2.46 -9.99 -8.70
CA PRO A 383 -3.67 -10.78 -8.56
C PRO A 383 -4.86 -10.14 -9.29
N PRO A 384 -5.86 -10.94 -9.72
CA PRO A 384 -7.08 -10.41 -10.34
C PRO A 384 -7.90 -9.58 -9.33
N ALA A 385 -8.85 -8.79 -9.85
CA ALA A 385 -9.74 -7.98 -9.01
C ALA A 385 -10.73 -8.81 -8.17
N VAL A 386 -10.94 -10.08 -8.51
CA VAL A 386 -11.76 -11.01 -7.72
C VAL A 386 -10.98 -11.44 -6.48
N VAL A 387 -11.54 -11.17 -5.31
CA VAL A 387 -10.96 -11.63 -4.04
C VAL A 387 -11.25 -13.12 -3.88
N SER A 388 -10.19 -13.92 -3.71
CA SER A 388 -10.26 -15.35 -3.35
C SER A 388 -9.16 -15.69 -2.36
N MET A 389 -9.29 -16.83 -1.67
CA MET A 389 -8.36 -17.25 -0.62
C MET A 389 -7.67 -18.55 -1.01
N PHE A 390 -6.34 -18.58 -0.91
CA PHE A 390 -5.53 -19.78 -1.03
C PHE A 390 -5.19 -20.33 0.37
N LEU A 391 -5.44 -21.63 0.59
CA LEU A 391 -5.12 -22.30 1.86
C LEU A 391 -4.08 -23.42 1.69
N GLY A 392 -3.86 -23.89 0.49
CA GLY A 392 -3.05 -25.08 0.20
C GLY A 392 -3.80 -26.38 0.42
N THR A 393 -3.16 -27.49 0.04
CA THR A 393 -3.80 -28.81 -0.02
C THR A 393 -4.16 -29.33 1.37
N GLU A 394 -3.24 -29.25 2.34
CA GLU A 394 -3.43 -29.84 3.67
C GLU A 394 -4.62 -29.21 4.41
N LEU A 395 -4.67 -27.87 4.51
CA LEU A 395 -5.78 -27.20 5.19
C LEU A 395 -7.10 -27.42 4.46
N THR A 396 -7.09 -27.47 3.13
CA THR A 396 -8.31 -27.74 2.36
C THR A 396 -8.84 -29.16 2.65
N GLU A 397 -7.97 -30.18 2.66
CA GLU A 397 -8.35 -31.55 3.02
C GLU A 397 -8.88 -31.66 4.47
N ILE A 398 -8.30 -30.92 5.43
CA ILE A 398 -8.79 -30.82 6.80
C ILE A 398 -10.20 -30.21 6.85
N LEU A 399 -10.43 -29.11 6.16
CA LEU A 399 -11.73 -28.45 6.13
C LEU A 399 -12.79 -29.33 5.45
N ASP A 400 -12.45 -30.04 4.38
CA ASP A 400 -13.35 -30.97 3.70
C ASP A 400 -13.70 -32.18 4.60
N ALA A 401 -12.75 -32.66 5.38
CA ALA A 401 -12.98 -33.74 6.37
C ALA A 401 -13.94 -33.28 7.48
N ILE A 402 -13.77 -32.06 8.01
CA ILE A 402 -14.66 -31.47 9.02
C ILE A 402 -16.06 -31.25 8.43
N GLU A 403 -16.17 -30.74 7.22
CA GLU A 403 -17.46 -30.56 6.53
C GLU A 403 -18.22 -31.87 6.39
N SER A 404 -17.52 -32.93 6.00
CA SER A 404 -18.07 -34.26 5.72
C SER A 404 -18.23 -35.11 6.99
N ASP A 405 -17.82 -34.65 8.15
CA ASP A 405 -17.77 -35.38 9.41
C ASP A 405 -16.99 -36.70 9.29
N THR A 406 -15.82 -36.61 8.68
CA THR A 406 -14.90 -37.77 8.45
C THR A 406 -13.56 -37.49 9.14
N ALA A 407 -12.87 -38.59 9.52
CA ALA A 407 -11.53 -38.45 10.10
C ALA A 407 -10.52 -37.98 9.04
N TYR A 408 -9.65 -37.05 9.40
CA TYR A 408 -8.50 -36.67 8.59
C TYR A 408 -7.29 -37.50 8.96
N ASP A 409 -6.71 -38.20 7.97
CA ASP A 409 -5.46 -38.94 8.15
C ASP A 409 -4.27 -38.02 7.84
N ALA A 410 -3.55 -37.58 8.88
CA ALA A 410 -2.37 -36.73 8.74
C ALA A 410 -1.29 -37.45 7.90
N LYS A 411 -0.86 -36.82 6.81
CA LYS A 411 0.24 -37.29 5.98
C LYS A 411 1.57 -37.05 6.67
N GLU A 412 2.47 -38.03 6.73
CA GLU A 412 3.85 -37.84 7.19
C GLU A 412 4.56 -36.78 6.30
N LYS A 413 5.26 -35.83 6.93
CA LYS A 413 6.05 -34.83 6.21
C LYS A 413 7.15 -35.53 5.39
N GLU A 414 7.07 -35.46 4.07
CA GLU A 414 8.10 -35.99 3.17
C GLU A 414 9.38 -35.15 3.28
N LEU A 415 10.53 -35.86 3.32
CA LEU A 415 11.83 -35.20 3.18
C LEU A 415 12.10 -34.89 1.70
N LEU A 416 12.43 -33.64 1.41
CA LEU A 416 12.83 -33.23 0.08
C LEU A 416 14.18 -33.89 -0.28
N LYS A 417 14.19 -34.70 -1.34
CA LYS A 417 15.38 -35.40 -1.85
C LYS A 417 15.87 -34.70 -3.12
N ILE A 418 16.87 -33.83 -2.97
CA ILE A 418 17.46 -33.10 -4.10
C ILE A 418 18.35 -34.03 -4.98
N GLY A 419 18.62 -35.28 -4.52
CA GLY A 419 19.40 -36.26 -5.29
C GLY A 419 20.92 -36.07 -5.19
N VAL A 420 21.42 -35.17 -4.40
CA VAL A 420 22.85 -34.90 -4.19
C VAL A 420 23.23 -35.20 -2.74
N HIS A 421 24.23 -36.06 -2.50
CA HIS A 421 24.57 -36.56 -1.17
C HIS A 421 25.14 -35.50 -0.22
N VAL A 422 25.76 -34.41 -0.73
CA VAL A 422 26.37 -33.33 0.07
C VAL A 422 25.36 -32.31 0.52
N LEU A 423 24.13 -32.28 -0.03
CA LEU A 423 23.12 -31.32 0.37
C LEU A 423 22.31 -31.82 1.57
N PRO A 424 22.05 -30.94 2.55
CA PRO A 424 21.24 -31.32 3.70
C PRO A 424 19.82 -31.68 3.27
N LYS A 425 19.26 -32.70 3.91
CA LYS A 425 17.85 -33.05 3.75
C LYS A 425 17.01 -32.19 4.69
N PHE A 426 15.92 -31.65 4.20
CA PHE A 426 14.97 -30.87 4.99
C PHE A 426 13.52 -31.30 4.68
N PRO A 427 12.59 -31.10 5.62
CA PRO A 427 11.18 -31.42 5.39
C PRO A 427 10.64 -30.57 4.22
N LYS A 428 9.82 -31.19 3.39
CA LYS A 428 9.03 -30.48 2.38
C LYS A 428 7.94 -29.68 3.10
N ASP A 429 7.80 -28.40 2.78
CA ASP A 429 6.67 -27.60 3.25
C ASP A 429 5.36 -28.16 2.69
N THR A 430 4.34 -28.24 3.52
CA THR A 430 3.01 -28.71 3.13
C THR A 430 2.19 -27.66 2.40
N THR A 431 2.59 -26.39 2.48
CA THR A 431 1.98 -25.26 1.79
C THR A 431 2.96 -24.67 0.78
N ASP A 432 2.54 -24.58 -0.48
CA ASP A 432 3.23 -23.78 -1.51
C ASP A 432 2.64 -22.36 -1.52
N ARG A 433 3.43 -21.38 -1.99
CA ARG A 433 2.93 -20.01 -2.21
C ARG A 433 2.23 -19.94 -3.57
N ASN A 434 0.93 -19.64 -3.58
CA ASN A 434 0.23 -19.36 -4.83
C ASN A 434 0.36 -17.88 -5.18
N ARG A 435 1.28 -17.54 -6.07
CA ARG A 435 1.53 -16.16 -6.53
C ARG A 435 0.32 -15.48 -7.16
N THR A 436 -0.65 -16.26 -7.63
CA THR A 436 -1.84 -15.75 -8.32
C THR A 436 -2.99 -15.44 -7.39
N SER A 437 -2.92 -15.88 -6.13
CA SER A 437 -3.97 -15.65 -5.14
C SER A 437 -3.87 -14.23 -4.55
N PRO A 438 -4.98 -13.50 -4.49
CA PRO A 438 -5.02 -12.18 -3.84
C PRO A 438 -4.90 -12.25 -2.32
N PHE A 439 -5.26 -13.38 -1.69
CA PHE A 439 -5.22 -13.57 -0.24
C PHE A 439 -4.78 -15.01 0.08
N ALA A 440 -3.54 -15.19 0.49
CA ALA A 440 -2.93 -16.51 0.64
C ALA A 440 -2.50 -16.80 2.09
N PHE A 441 -2.83 -17.99 2.59
CA PHE A 441 -2.27 -18.50 3.84
C PHE A 441 -0.83 -19.01 3.60
N THR A 442 0.13 -18.50 4.34
CA THR A 442 1.56 -18.79 4.17
C THR A 442 2.19 -19.40 5.44
N GLY A 443 1.52 -20.38 6.02
CA GLY A 443 2.00 -21.17 7.16
C GLY A 443 1.48 -20.72 8.52
N ASN A 444 1.55 -19.44 8.87
CA ASN A 444 1.03 -18.90 10.14
C ASN A 444 0.55 -17.44 10.03
N LYS A 445 0.30 -16.99 8.81
CA LYS A 445 -0.18 -15.65 8.48
C LYS A 445 -0.88 -15.66 7.14
N PHE A 446 -1.62 -14.60 6.86
CA PHE A 446 -2.20 -14.34 5.55
C PHE A 446 -1.43 -13.23 4.84
N GLU A 447 -1.17 -13.44 3.57
CA GLU A 447 -0.54 -12.47 2.68
C GLU A 447 -1.62 -11.86 1.77
N PHE A 448 -1.97 -10.60 2.02
CA PHE A 448 -2.88 -9.85 1.17
C PHE A 448 -2.10 -9.10 0.10
N ARG A 449 -2.19 -9.55 -1.15
CA ARG A 449 -1.29 -9.20 -2.26
C ARG A 449 -1.81 -8.09 -3.17
N MET A 450 -3.01 -7.59 -2.92
CA MET A 450 -3.66 -6.62 -3.81
C MET A 450 -3.23 -5.17 -3.58
N LEU A 451 -2.52 -4.83 -2.49
CA LEU A 451 -2.14 -3.46 -2.20
C LEU A 451 -1.17 -2.92 -3.24
N GLY A 452 -1.38 -1.69 -3.67
CA GLY A 452 -0.46 -0.96 -4.55
C GLY A 452 0.75 -0.39 -3.82
N SER A 453 1.85 -0.16 -4.54
CA SER A 453 3.10 0.37 -3.98
C SER A 453 2.93 1.72 -3.29
N ALA A 454 2.09 2.62 -3.83
CA ALA A 454 1.83 3.94 -3.28
C ALA A 454 0.86 3.93 -2.07
N ALA A 455 0.12 2.83 -1.86
CA ALA A 455 -0.93 2.78 -0.85
C ALA A 455 -0.40 2.83 0.58
N SER A 456 -1.14 3.45 1.50
CA SER A 456 -0.98 3.18 2.93
C SER A 456 -1.53 1.79 3.25
N ILE A 457 -0.83 1.03 4.07
CA ILE A 457 -1.34 -0.27 4.55
C ILE A 457 -2.49 -0.11 5.54
N SER A 458 -2.74 1.09 6.05
CA SER A 458 -3.79 1.33 7.05
C SER A 458 -5.18 0.94 6.55
N ASP A 459 -5.55 1.33 5.32
CA ASP A 459 -6.90 1.07 4.78
C ASP A 459 -7.22 -0.43 4.69
N ALA A 460 -6.28 -1.24 4.17
CA ALA A 460 -6.44 -2.69 4.07
C ALA A 460 -6.54 -3.35 5.45
N ASN A 461 -5.72 -2.89 6.40
CA ASN A 461 -5.73 -3.44 7.76
C ASN A 461 -6.96 -2.99 8.57
N VAL A 462 -7.49 -1.79 8.35
CA VAL A 462 -8.77 -1.35 8.93
C VAL A 462 -9.89 -2.30 8.52
N VAL A 463 -9.99 -2.60 7.23
CA VAL A 463 -11.03 -3.51 6.71
C VAL A 463 -10.83 -4.92 7.26
N LEU A 464 -9.62 -5.47 7.15
CA LEU A 464 -9.33 -6.84 7.57
C LEU A 464 -9.57 -7.05 9.07
N ASN A 465 -9.02 -6.16 9.90
CA ASN A 465 -9.22 -6.20 11.36
C ASN A 465 -10.71 -6.12 11.72
N THR A 466 -11.48 -5.23 11.08
CA THR A 466 -12.89 -5.03 11.40
C THR A 466 -13.75 -6.20 10.95
N ALA A 467 -13.51 -6.73 9.76
CA ALA A 467 -14.24 -7.88 9.23
C ALA A 467 -14.00 -9.14 10.09
N VAL A 468 -12.73 -9.39 10.47
CA VAL A 468 -12.40 -10.52 11.37
C VAL A 468 -12.98 -10.29 12.78
N ALA A 469 -12.94 -9.05 13.30
CA ALA A 469 -13.59 -8.73 14.57
C ALA A 469 -15.10 -9.01 14.55
N GLU A 470 -15.76 -8.77 13.42
CA GLU A 470 -17.20 -9.09 13.28
C GLU A 470 -17.45 -10.60 13.30
N SER A 471 -16.66 -11.39 12.56
CA SER A 471 -16.76 -12.86 12.61
C SER A 471 -16.53 -13.39 14.01
N LEU A 472 -15.47 -12.93 14.70
CA LEU A 472 -15.20 -13.31 16.09
C LEU A 472 -16.31 -12.87 17.06
N ARG A 473 -16.94 -11.70 16.83
CA ARG A 473 -18.08 -11.27 17.62
C ARG A 473 -19.27 -12.23 17.48
N GLN A 474 -19.60 -12.60 16.24
CA GLN A 474 -20.68 -13.54 15.96
C GLN A 474 -20.40 -14.91 16.62
N TYR A 475 -19.17 -15.40 16.54
CA TYR A 475 -18.76 -16.66 17.16
C TYR A 475 -18.86 -16.60 18.69
N ALA A 476 -18.35 -15.53 19.29
CA ALA A 476 -18.45 -15.34 20.73
C ALA A 476 -19.91 -15.27 21.18
N ASP A 477 -20.80 -14.57 20.47
CA ASP A 477 -22.22 -14.47 20.78
C ASP A 477 -22.94 -15.83 20.77
N VAL A 478 -22.48 -16.77 19.94
CA VAL A 478 -23.00 -18.16 19.89
C VAL A 478 -22.39 -18.99 21.00
N LEU A 479 -21.07 -19.01 21.12
CA LEU A 479 -20.34 -19.89 22.04
C LEU A 479 -20.55 -19.54 23.52
N GLU A 480 -20.69 -18.25 23.87
CA GLU A 480 -20.97 -17.79 25.24
C GLU A 480 -22.35 -18.26 25.75
N ARG A 481 -23.26 -18.62 24.84
CA ARG A 481 -24.64 -19.09 25.20
C ARG A 481 -24.79 -20.61 25.13
N ALA A 482 -23.75 -21.30 24.66
CA ALA A 482 -23.78 -22.74 24.45
C ALA A 482 -23.80 -23.49 25.81
N GLU A 483 -24.66 -24.50 25.94
CA GLU A 483 -24.66 -25.40 27.10
C GLU A 483 -23.48 -26.38 27.03
N ASP A 484 -23.12 -26.82 25.83
CA ASP A 484 -21.96 -27.65 25.53
C ASP A 484 -21.03 -26.90 24.53
N PHE A 485 -19.90 -26.44 25.03
CA PHE A 485 -18.95 -25.66 24.28
C PHE A 485 -18.31 -26.46 23.12
N GLU A 486 -17.92 -27.70 23.39
CA GLU A 486 -17.22 -28.53 22.39
C GLU A 486 -18.12 -28.84 21.18
N THR A 487 -19.35 -29.26 21.44
CA THR A 487 -20.33 -29.50 20.36
C THR A 487 -20.66 -28.21 19.62
N ALA A 488 -20.89 -27.10 20.32
CA ALA A 488 -21.20 -25.84 19.68
C ALA A 488 -20.03 -25.30 18.83
N LEU A 489 -18.79 -25.50 19.28
CA LEU A 489 -17.58 -25.12 18.54
C LEU A 489 -17.43 -25.93 17.26
N HIS A 490 -17.61 -27.26 17.34
CA HIS A 490 -17.56 -28.14 16.18
C HIS A 490 -18.61 -27.75 15.14
N ASP A 491 -19.87 -27.56 15.57
CA ASP A 491 -20.97 -27.17 14.71
C ASP A 491 -20.73 -25.80 14.07
N LEU A 492 -20.20 -24.85 14.85
CA LEU A 492 -19.86 -23.50 14.36
C LEU A 492 -18.82 -23.57 13.25
N ILE A 493 -17.72 -24.29 13.45
CA ILE A 493 -16.65 -24.46 12.45
C ILE A 493 -17.22 -25.10 11.19
N ARG A 494 -17.95 -26.22 11.34
CA ARG A 494 -18.56 -26.95 10.22
C ARG A 494 -19.53 -26.06 9.42
N ASN A 495 -20.43 -25.37 10.08
CA ASN A 495 -21.41 -24.50 9.44
C ASN A 495 -20.72 -23.33 8.72
N THR A 496 -19.66 -22.76 9.28
CA THR A 496 -18.87 -21.71 8.66
C THR A 496 -18.22 -22.20 7.39
N ILE A 497 -17.58 -23.36 7.41
CA ILE A 497 -16.98 -23.97 6.21
C ILE A 497 -18.03 -24.14 5.11
N GLN A 498 -19.17 -24.74 5.44
CA GLN A 498 -20.27 -24.94 4.47
C GLN A 498 -20.78 -23.66 3.83
N ALA A 499 -20.88 -22.59 4.61
CA ALA A 499 -21.40 -21.30 4.15
C ALA A 499 -20.39 -20.50 3.31
N HIS A 500 -19.10 -20.59 3.62
CA HIS A 500 -18.08 -19.67 3.11
C HIS A 500 -16.97 -20.30 2.28
N LYS A 501 -16.94 -21.63 2.09
CA LYS A 501 -15.90 -22.30 1.30
C LYS A 501 -15.83 -21.84 -0.16
N ARG A 502 -16.85 -21.16 -0.67
CA ARG A 502 -16.87 -20.61 -2.03
C ARG A 502 -15.72 -19.65 -2.32
N ILE A 503 -15.18 -18.97 -1.28
CA ILE A 503 -14.06 -18.03 -1.39
C ILE A 503 -12.72 -18.74 -1.56
N ILE A 504 -12.62 -20.04 -1.19
CA ILE A 504 -11.38 -20.80 -1.23
C ILE A 504 -11.10 -21.26 -2.66
N PHE A 505 -9.93 -20.89 -3.17
CA PHE A 505 -9.45 -21.26 -4.49
C PHE A 505 -7.94 -21.51 -4.47
N ASN A 506 -7.55 -22.77 -4.73
CA ASN A 506 -6.14 -23.18 -4.73
C ASN A 506 -5.53 -23.25 -6.14
N GLY A 507 -6.29 -22.89 -7.17
CA GLY A 507 -5.87 -22.94 -8.56
C GLY A 507 -5.13 -21.70 -9.04
N ASN A 508 -4.90 -21.65 -10.37
CA ASN A 508 -4.26 -20.50 -11.02
C ASN A 508 -5.26 -19.36 -11.23
N GLY A 509 -5.13 -18.27 -10.45
CA GLY A 509 -6.00 -17.08 -10.53
C GLY A 509 -5.84 -16.28 -11.83
N TYR A 510 -4.80 -16.51 -12.63
CA TYR A 510 -4.60 -15.87 -13.95
C TYR A 510 -5.34 -16.58 -15.08
N ASP A 511 -5.86 -17.79 -14.84
CA ASP A 511 -6.60 -18.51 -15.85
C ASP A 511 -7.94 -17.82 -16.14
N ALA A 512 -8.28 -17.64 -17.41
CA ALA A 512 -9.54 -17.02 -17.81
C ALA A 512 -10.77 -17.82 -17.29
N SER A 513 -10.65 -19.13 -17.16
CA SER A 513 -11.68 -20.00 -16.60
C SER A 513 -12.00 -19.70 -15.13
N TRP A 514 -11.03 -19.13 -14.40
CA TRP A 514 -11.26 -18.71 -13.01
C TRP A 514 -12.32 -17.62 -12.89
N LEU A 515 -12.31 -16.63 -13.79
CA LEU A 515 -13.30 -15.54 -13.74
C LEU A 515 -14.74 -16.08 -13.95
N GLU A 516 -14.90 -17.06 -14.85
CA GLU A 516 -16.21 -17.72 -15.06
C GLU A 516 -16.63 -18.55 -13.84
N GLU A 517 -15.68 -19.25 -13.22
CA GLU A 517 -15.94 -20.03 -12.02
C GLU A 517 -16.26 -19.12 -10.81
N ALA A 518 -15.54 -18.02 -10.66
CA ALA A 518 -15.80 -17.05 -9.61
C ALA A 518 -17.22 -16.44 -9.71
N GLU A 519 -17.67 -16.11 -10.93
CA GLU A 519 -19.03 -15.65 -11.17
C GLU A 519 -20.08 -16.70 -10.78
N LYS A 520 -19.87 -17.98 -11.16
CA LYS A 520 -20.76 -19.09 -10.77
C LYS A 520 -20.82 -19.27 -9.25
N ARG A 521 -19.72 -19.01 -8.53
CA ARG A 521 -19.68 -19.03 -7.08
C ARG A 521 -20.32 -17.80 -6.43
N GLY A 522 -20.70 -16.80 -7.22
CA GLY A 522 -21.25 -15.53 -6.73
C GLY A 522 -20.19 -14.60 -6.11
N LEU A 523 -18.92 -14.74 -6.51
CA LEU A 523 -17.86 -13.82 -6.10
C LEU A 523 -17.89 -12.56 -6.94
N LEU A 524 -17.48 -11.43 -6.34
CA LEU A 524 -17.54 -10.12 -6.98
C LEU A 524 -16.29 -9.88 -7.84
N ASN A 525 -16.48 -9.42 -9.07
CA ASN A 525 -15.41 -8.97 -9.96
C ASN A 525 -15.50 -7.45 -10.16
N LEU A 526 -15.03 -6.69 -9.19
CA LEU A 526 -15.05 -5.23 -9.18
C LEU A 526 -13.75 -4.70 -9.78
N LYS A 527 -13.70 -4.57 -11.11
CA LYS A 527 -12.48 -4.32 -11.87
C LYS A 527 -11.86 -2.96 -11.58
N THR A 528 -12.67 -1.92 -11.48
CA THR A 528 -12.21 -0.54 -11.37
C THR A 528 -12.63 0.12 -10.06
N THR A 529 -11.94 1.20 -9.71
CA THR A 529 -12.28 2.01 -8.53
C THR A 529 -13.72 2.53 -8.57
N PRO A 530 -14.24 3.10 -9.66
CA PRO A 530 -15.64 3.51 -9.74
C PRO A 530 -16.65 2.36 -9.59
N ASP A 531 -16.28 1.13 -9.96
CA ASP A 531 -17.12 -0.05 -9.78
C ASP A 531 -17.24 -0.49 -8.33
N CYS A 532 -16.13 -0.39 -7.56
CA CYS A 532 -16.09 -0.92 -6.20
C CYS A 532 -16.49 0.08 -5.12
N VAL A 533 -16.16 1.37 -5.26
CA VAL A 533 -16.40 2.38 -4.21
C VAL A 533 -17.86 2.51 -3.79
N PRO A 534 -18.87 2.38 -4.66
CA PRO A 534 -20.28 2.40 -4.24
C PRO A 534 -20.67 1.33 -3.22
N TYR A 535 -19.91 0.23 -3.15
CA TYR A 535 -20.14 -0.81 -2.17
C TYR A 535 -19.82 -0.37 -0.73
N LEU A 536 -19.01 0.68 -0.55
CA LEU A 536 -18.69 1.22 0.78
C LEU A 536 -19.97 1.63 1.55
N LEU A 537 -20.96 2.16 0.84
CA LEU A 537 -22.21 2.64 1.42
C LEU A 537 -23.34 1.60 1.44
N LYS A 538 -23.06 0.32 1.09
CA LYS A 538 -24.05 -0.74 1.27
C LYS A 538 -24.36 -0.95 2.76
N GLU A 539 -25.63 -1.20 3.07
CA GLU A 539 -26.14 -1.34 4.44
C GLU A 539 -25.29 -2.30 5.30
N LYS A 540 -24.88 -3.46 4.74
CA LYS A 540 -24.02 -4.42 5.48
C LYS A 540 -22.69 -3.81 5.90
N ASN A 541 -22.08 -2.99 5.03
CA ASN A 541 -20.77 -2.37 5.25
C ASN A 541 -20.86 -1.18 6.21
N VAL A 542 -21.88 -0.34 6.06
CA VAL A 542 -22.18 0.74 7.01
C VAL A 542 -22.43 0.14 8.40
N ARG A 543 -23.25 -0.92 8.50
CA ARG A 543 -23.50 -1.61 9.76
C ARG A 543 -22.24 -2.22 10.39
N LEU A 544 -21.35 -2.80 9.59
CA LEU A 544 -20.06 -3.32 10.05
C LEU A 544 -19.25 -2.23 10.77
N PHE A 545 -19.00 -1.14 10.09
CA PHE A 545 -18.15 -0.07 10.61
C PHE A 545 -18.78 0.69 11.79
N THR A 546 -20.07 0.93 11.76
CA THR A 546 -20.78 1.62 12.85
C THR A 546 -20.94 0.74 14.10
N THR A 547 -21.17 -0.57 13.94
CA THR A 547 -21.24 -1.54 15.06
C THR A 547 -19.93 -1.58 15.84
N HIS A 548 -18.81 -1.59 15.15
CA HIS A 548 -17.47 -1.61 15.75
C HIS A 548 -16.91 -0.20 16.04
N LYS A 549 -17.68 0.86 15.75
CA LYS A 549 -17.28 2.27 15.95
C LYS A 549 -15.97 2.64 15.24
N ILE A 550 -15.76 2.07 14.05
CA ILE A 550 -14.60 2.36 13.21
C ILE A 550 -14.81 3.68 12.47
N TYR A 551 -15.96 3.78 11.82
CA TYR A 551 -16.43 4.98 11.14
C TYR A 551 -17.86 5.31 11.58
N SER A 552 -18.18 6.59 11.66
CA SER A 552 -19.54 7.08 11.60
C SER A 552 -20.07 7.04 10.16
N GLU A 553 -21.37 7.13 9.98
CA GLU A 553 -21.96 7.24 8.62
C GLU A 553 -21.43 8.47 7.86
N THR A 554 -21.25 9.59 8.56
CA THR A 554 -20.68 10.82 8.00
C THR A 554 -19.23 10.61 7.54
N GLU A 555 -18.41 9.92 8.34
CA GLU A 555 -17.04 9.58 7.96
C GLU A 555 -16.98 8.64 6.75
N LEU A 556 -17.93 7.70 6.62
CA LEU A 556 -18.02 6.79 5.45
C LEU A 556 -18.42 7.55 4.18
N HIS A 557 -19.41 8.43 4.26
CA HIS A 557 -19.78 9.28 3.13
C HIS A 557 -18.64 10.20 2.67
N ALA A 558 -17.93 10.79 3.62
CA ALA A 558 -16.75 11.62 3.31
C ALA A 558 -15.67 10.82 2.57
N ARG A 559 -15.39 9.60 3.00
CA ARG A 559 -14.40 8.73 2.34
C ARG A 559 -14.85 8.28 0.95
N TYR A 560 -16.12 7.97 0.79
CA TYR A 560 -16.72 7.67 -0.51
C TYR A 560 -16.46 8.81 -1.51
N GLU A 561 -16.79 10.04 -1.14
CA GLU A 561 -16.56 11.21 -1.98
C GLU A 561 -15.07 11.44 -2.27
N ILE A 562 -14.21 11.38 -1.24
CA ILE A 562 -12.76 11.58 -1.40
C ILE A 562 -12.13 10.56 -2.35
N MET A 563 -12.53 9.28 -2.26
CA MET A 563 -11.97 8.23 -3.12
C MET A 563 -12.31 8.47 -4.59
N LEU A 564 -13.56 8.82 -4.90
CA LEU A 564 -14.02 9.10 -6.26
C LEU A 564 -13.42 10.40 -6.83
N GLU A 565 -13.34 11.45 -6.00
CA GLU A 565 -12.68 12.69 -6.40
C GLU A 565 -11.20 12.48 -6.69
N ASN A 566 -10.48 11.71 -5.84
CA ASN A 566 -9.08 11.42 -6.06
C ASN A 566 -8.85 10.63 -7.35
N TYR A 567 -9.69 9.63 -7.63
CA TYR A 567 -9.65 8.89 -8.87
C TYR A 567 -9.76 9.82 -10.10
N SER A 568 -10.77 10.68 -10.09
CA SER A 568 -11.00 11.66 -11.17
C SER A 568 -9.85 12.65 -11.30
N LYS A 569 -9.33 13.17 -10.18
CA LYS A 569 -8.21 14.13 -10.16
C LYS A 569 -6.93 13.53 -10.72
N VAL A 570 -6.62 12.27 -10.38
CA VAL A 570 -5.43 11.57 -10.88
C VAL A 570 -5.53 11.41 -12.39
N LEU A 571 -6.63 10.86 -12.92
CA LEU A 571 -6.80 10.69 -14.37
C LEU A 571 -6.85 12.02 -15.11
N ARG A 572 -7.43 13.07 -14.51
CA ARG A 572 -7.39 14.42 -15.07
C ARG A 572 -5.95 14.95 -15.22
N ILE A 573 -5.13 14.79 -14.18
CA ILE A 573 -3.71 15.22 -14.23
C ILE A 573 -2.96 14.44 -15.32
N GLU A 574 -3.17 13.13 -15.40
CA GLU A 574 -2.58 12.29 -16.44
C GLU A 574 -2.99 12.74 -17.84
N ALA A 575 -4.29 12.93 -18.08
CA ALA A 575 -4.81 13.36 -19.36
C ALA A 575 -4.28 14.75 -19.79
N LEU A 576 -4.30 15.72 -18.88
CA LEU A 576 -3.72 17.05 -19.13
C LEU A 576 -2.22 16.99 -19.42
N THR A 577 -1.49 16.10 -18.73
CA THR A 577 -0.06 15.87 -18.99
C THR A 577 0.17 15.26 -20.37
N MET A 578 -0.67 14.30 -20.80
CA MET A 578 -0.61 13.75 -22.15
C MET A 578 -0.83 14.84 -23.22
N LEU A 579 -1.85 15.68 -23.01
CA LEU A 579 -2.14 16.79 -23.94
C LEU A 579 -0.98 17.77 -24.03
N GLU A 580 -0.38 18.14 -22.90
CA GLU A 580 0.81 19.00 -22.89
C GLU A 580 1.97 18.36 -23.65
N MET A 581 2.31 17.10 -23.34
CA MET A 581 3.42 16.38 -24.00
C MET A 581 3.19 16.24 -25.51
N VAL A 582 1.98 15.92 -25.92
CA VAL A 582 1.67 15.75 -27.35
C VAL A 582 1.74 17.07 -28.11
N ASN A 583 1.04 18.10 -27.60
CA ASN A 583 0.88 19.35 -28.34
C ASN A 583 2.15 20.21 -28.35
N THR A 584 2.95 20.19 -27.26
CA THR A 584 4.10 21.09 -27.12
C THR A 584 5.42 20.44 -27.50
N ASP A 585 5.55 19.12 -27.39
CA ASP A 585 6.83 18.44 -27.56
C ASP A 585 6.79 17.39 -28.71
N ILE A 586 5.81 16.45 -28.68
CA ILE A 586 5.84 15.29 -29.58
C ILE A 586 5.44 15.66 -31.01
N LEU A 587 4.27 16.26 -31.22
CA LEU A 587 3.79 16.63 -32.55
C LEU A 587 4.75 17.61 -33.28
N PRO A 588 5.27 18.66 -32.60
CA PRO A 588 6.29 19.52 -33.22
C PRO A 588 7.57 18.77 -33.65
N ALA A 589 8.12 17.91 -32.76
CA ALA A 589 9.34 17.16 -33.04
C ALA A 589 9.16 16.16 -34.20
N VAL A 590 8.02 15.45 -34.24
CA VAL A 590 7.67 14.51 -35.31
C VAL A 590 7.44 15.24 -36.61
N SER A 591 6.78 16.40 -36.61
CA SER A 591 6.58 17.24 -37.81
C SER A 591 7.89 17.72 -38.39
N ASP A 592 8.82 18.21 -37.57
CA ASP A 592 10.16 18.63 -38.01
C ASP A 592 10.96 17.46 -38.60
N TYR A 593 10.91 16.27 -37.98
CA TYR A 593 11.54 15.09 -38.49
C TYR A 593 10.92 14.63 -39.83
N THR A 594 9.59 14.68 -39.93
CA THR A 594 8.87 14.37 -41.20
C THR A 594 9.27 15.31 -42.30
N ALA A 595 9.38 16.61 -42.06
CA ALA A 595 9.86 17.59 -43.03
C ALA A 595 11.31 17.30 -43.51
N LYS A 596 12.19 16.86 -42.58
CA LYS A 596 13.56 16.42 -42.90
C LYS A 596 13.56 15.18 -43.81
N LEU A 597 12.70 14.18 -43.53
CA LEU A 597 12.55 12.98 -44.36
C LEU A 597 12.07 13.33 -45.78
N VAL A 598 11.07 14.22 -45.90
CA VAL A 598 10.57 14.68 -47.21
C VAL A 598 11.67 15.32 -48.03
N ARG A 599 12.43 16.27 -47.46
CA ARG A 599 13.59 16.90 -48.15
C ARG A 599 14.62 15.87 -48.56
N THR A 600 15.00 14.95 -47.68
CA THR A 600 15.98 13.90 -47.98
C THR A 600 15.50 12.98 -49.13
N ALA A 601 14.20 12.67 -49.19
CA ALA A 601 13.63 11.89 -50.28
C ALA A 601 13.70 12.62 -51.61
N GLU A 602 13.41 13.92 -51.64
CA GLU A 602 13.52 14.76 -52.85
C GLU A 602 14.94 14.88 -53.35
N ASP A 603 15.90 15.15 -52.45
CA ASP A 603 17.34 15.23 -52.78
C ASP A 603 17.87 13.90 -53.33
N LYS A 604 17.49 12.77 -52.73
CA LYS A 604 17.87 11.43 -53.22
C LYS A 604 17.30 11.15 -54.60
N LYS A 605 16.04 11.51 -54.87
CA LYS A 605 15.44 11.35 -56.18
C LYS A 605 16.14 12.20 -57.26
N ALA A 606 16.45 13.45 -56.92
CA ALA A 606 17.14 14.36 -57.84
C ALA A 606 18.55 13.88 -58.20
N LEU A 607 19.28 13.30 -57.22
CA LEU A 607 20.67 12.88 -57.41
C LEU A 607 20.83 11.44 -57.91
N LEU A 608 20.00 10.51 -57.44
CA LEU A 608 20.14 9.05 -57.61
C LEU A 608 19.06 8.45 -58.53
N GLY A 609 18.10 9.25 -58.97
CA GLY A 609 16.99 8.82 -59.84
C GLY A 609 15.67 8.50 -59.08
N SER A 610 14.58 8.34 -59.81
CA SER A 610 13.21 8.27 -59.30
C SER A 610 12.90 7.10 -58.36
N ALA A 611 13.74 6.04 -58.41
CA ALA A 611 13.59 4.87 -57.52
C ALA A 611 14.21 5.06 -56.14
N ALA A 612 15.02 6.13 -55.92
CA ALA A 612 15.67 6.43 -54.63
C ALA A 612 14.71 7.13 -53.65
N GLY A 613 15.01 7.06 -52.38
CA GLY A 613 14.26 7.75 -51.34
C GLY A 613 12.99 7.02 -50.86
N GLY A 614 12.83 5.73 -51.18
CA GLY A 614 11.64 4.96 -50.82
C GLY A 614 11.42 4.75 -49.32
N TYR A 615 12.51 4.65 -48.55
CA TYR A 615 12.44 4.58 -47.08
C TYR A 615 11.86 5.89 -46.51
N GLU A 616 12.47 7.02 -46.88
CA GLU A 616 12.09 8.33 -46.39
C GLU A 616 10.63 8.65 -46.73
N GLN A 617 10.18 8.30 -47.94
CA GLN A 617 8.78 8.54 -48.35
C GLN A 617 7.80 7.72 -47.55
N LYS A 618 8.06 6.41 -47.35
CA LYS A 618 7.17 5.54 -46.57
C LYS A 618 7.09 6.00 -45.11
N THR A 619 8.23 6.33 -44.53
CA THR A 619 8.29 6.77 -43.13
C THR A 619 7.62 8.13 -42.96
N ALA A 620 7.86 9.10 -43.83
CA ALA A 620 7.22 10.40 -43.79
C ALA A 620 5.69 10.31 -43.97
N ALA A 621 5.20 9.48 -44.89
CA ALA A 621 3.78 9.26 -45.10
C ALA A 621 3.11 8.64 -43.86
N ARG A 622 3.75 7.65 -43.20
CA ARG A 622 3.21 7.04 -42.01
C ARG A 622 3.19 8.00 -40.81
N LEU A 623 4.29 8.74 -40.59
CA LEU A 623 4.38 9.76 -39.57
C LEU A 623 3.33 10.87 -39.77
N SER A 624 3.14 11.34 -41.01
CA SER A 624 2.10 12.32 -41.30
C SER A 624 0.69 11.80 -40.93
N SER A 625 0.36 10.55 -41.31
CA SER A 625 -0.91 9.92 -40.95
C SER A 625 -1.10 9.78 -39.41
N LEU A 626 -0.02 9.40 -38.70
CA LEU A 626 -0.05 9.30 -37.25
C LEU A 626 -0.19 10.68 -36.60
N THR A 627 0.40 11.73 -37.18
CA THR A 627 0.25 13.10 -36.67
C THR A 627 -1.20 13.57 -36.72
N GLU A 628 -1.91 13.30 -37.82
CA GLU A 628 -3.35 13.62 -37.91
C GLU A 628 -4.17 12.83 -36.88
N ILE A 629 -3.95 11.51 -36.78
CA ILE A 629 -4.64 10.66 -35.78
C ILE A 629 -4.39 11.19 -34.37
N ALA A 630 -3.14 11.44 -33.96
CA ALA A 630 -2.83 11.91 -32.64
C ALA A 630 -3.39 13.31 -32.34
N SER A 631 -3.46 14.18 -33.36
CA SER A 631 -4.10 15.51 -33.23
C SER A 631 -5.60 15.40 -33.01
N GLU A 632 -6.27 14.50 -33.75
CA GLU A 632 -7.71 14.23 -33.59
C GLU A 632 -8.01 13.58 -32.20
N ASP A 633 -7.20 12.61 -31.80
CA ASP A 633 -7.36 11.94 -30.50
C ASP A 633 -7.08 12.88 -29.32
N ALA A 634 -6.10 13.80 -29.46
CA ALA A 634 -5.85 14.85 -28.48
C ALA A 634 -7.06 15.80 -28.35
N ALA A 635 -7.68 16.17 -29.46
CA ALA A 635 -8.89 17.01 -29.45
C ALA A 635 -10.07 16.28 -28.77
N LYS A 636 -10.28 14.99 -29.05
CA LYS A 636 -11.31 14.17 -28.36
C LYS A 636 -11.07 14.12 -26.85
N LEU A 637 -9.82 13.90 -26.46
CA LEU A 637 -9.44 13.85 -25.02
C LEU A 637 -9.72 15.19 -24.33
N ASP A 638 -9.41 16.31 -24.96
CA ASP A 638 -9.71 17.65 -24.44
C ASP A 638 -11.22 17.89 -24.28
N ASP A 639 -12.01 17.51 -25.28
CA ASP A 639 -13.47 17.57 -25.24
C ASP A 639 -14.05 16.68 -24.11
N ALA A 640 -13.52 15.47 -23.93
CA ALA A 640 -13.93 14.58 -22.83
C ALA A 640 -13.62 15.19 -21.46
N LEU A 641 -12.47 15.85 -21.29
CA LEU A 641 -12.12 16.54 -20.04
C LEU A 641 -13.08 17.71 -19.73
N LEU A 642 -13.54 18.45 -20.74
CA LEU A 642 -14.54 19.49 -20.56
C LEU A 642 -15.88 18.89 -20.12
N GLN A 643 -16.34 17.83 -20.76
CA GLN A 643 -17.59 17.15 -20.40
C GLN A 643 -17.53 16.57 -18.96
N ALA A 644 -16.39 16.00 -18.56
CA ALA A 644 -16.21 15.49 -17.22
C ALA A 644 -16.36 16.56 -16.12
N GLY A 645 -16.02 17.82 -16.45
CA GLY A 645 -16.13 18.96 -15.53
C GLY A 645 -17.56 19.39 -15.22
N ASP A 646 -18.51 19.05 -16.07
CA ASP A 646 -19.92 19.44 -15.96
C ASP A 646 -20.80 18.37 -15.26
N LEU A 647 -20.20 17.23 -14.87
CA LEU A 647 -20.96 16.14 -14.25
C LEU A 647 -21.31 16.45 -12.78
N PRO A 648 -22.55 16.13 -12.35
CA PRO A 648 -23.10 16.65 -11.10
C PRO A 648 -22.60 15.93 -9.83
N THR A 649 -22.13 14.68 -9.96
CA THR A 649 -21.70 13.87 -8.81
C THR A 649 -20.30 13.29 -9.00
N ALA A 650 -19.60 13.05 -7.89
CA ALA A 650 -18.29 12.42 -7.92
C ALA A 650 -18.33 11.01 -8.55
N GLN A 651 -19.41 10.25 -8.35
CA GLN A 651 -19.58 8.93 -8.94
C GLN A 651 -19.74 9.00 -10.48
N GLU A 652 -20.59 9.89 -10.98
CA GLU A 652 -20.76 10.06 -12.43
C GLU A 652 -19.45 10.53 -13.07
N ALA A 653 -18.77 11.48 -12.46
CA ALA A 653 -17.47 11.94 -12.93
C ALA A 653 -16.44 10.79 -12.97
N ALA A 654 -16.27 10.03 -11.88
CA ALA A 654 -15.31 8.93 -11.82
C ALA A 654 -15.64 7.83 -12.87
N SER A 655 -16.91 7.50 -13.04
CA SER A 655 -17.35 6.54 -14.07
C SER A 655 -17.06 7.02 -15.47
N PHE A 656 -17.27 8.31 -15.75
CA PHE A 656 -16.96 8.92 -17.04
C PHE A 656 -15.45 8.99 -17.30
N TYR A 657 -14.65 9.34 -16.29
CA TYR A 657 -13.18 9.29 -16.41
C TYR A 657 -12.70 7.88 -16.76
N GLN A 658 -13.28 6.85 -16.19
CA GLN A 658 -12.93 5.46 -16.47
C GLN A 658 -13.37 5.04 -17.89
N ALA A 659 -14.61 5.35 -18.28
CA ALA A 659 -15.20 4.84 -19.51
C ALA A 659 -14.75 5.60 -20.77
N GLU A 660 -14.64 6.92 -20.68
CA GLU A 660 -14.37 7.78 -21.84
C GLU A 660 -12.96 8.38 -21.80
N VAL A 661 -12.60 9.11 -20.73
CA VAL A 661 -11.29 9.78 -20.66
C VAL A 661 -10.15 8.78 -20.74
N PHE A 662 -10.19 7.68 -19.98
CA PHE A 662 -9.13 6.67 -19.99
C PHE A 662 -9.04 5.93 -21.34
N LYS A 663 -10.18 5.73 -22.01
CA LYS A 663 -10.23 5.18 -23.36
C LYS A 663 -9.52 6.10 -24.36
N ASP A 664 -9.87 7.39 -24.37
CA ASP A 664 -9.25 8.38 -25.27
C ASP A 664 -7.75 8.53 -25.00
N MET A 665 -7.33 8.50 -23.72
CA MET A 665 -5.91 8.44 -23.36
C MET A 665 -5.20 7.22 -23.98
N THR A 666 -5.89 6.06 -23.99
CA THR A 666 -5.35 4.81 -24.55
C THR A 666 -5.21 4.90 -26.07
N GLU A 667 -6.22 5.44 -26.76
CA GLU A 667 -6.22 5.64 -28.22
C GLU A 667 -5.07 6.60 -28.63
N LEU A 668 -4.96 7.75 -27.98
CA LEU A 668 -3.89 8.72 -28.21
C LEU A 668 -2.50 8.09 -27.99
N ARG A 669 -2.34 7.29 -26.92
CA ARG A 669 -1.11 6.59 -26.64
C ARG A 669 -0.67 5.66 -27.77
N LEU A 670 -1.58 4.88 -28.34
CA LEU A 670 -1.27 3.94 -29.42
C LEU A 670 -0.63 4.64 -30.63
N ALA A 671 -1.18 5.78 -31.05
CA ALA A 671 -0.62 6.56 -32.15
C ALA A 671 0.78 7.12 -31.83
N VAL A 672 0.96 7.65 -30.63
CA VAL A 672 2.22 8.26 -30.19
C VAL A 672 3.32 7.22 -29.97
N ASP A 673 3.00 6.07 -29.37
CA ASP A 673 3.97 4.98 -29.16
C ASP A 673 4.48 4.42 -30.51
N GLU A 674 3.63 4.38 -31.58
CA GLU A 674 4.08 4.04 -32.92
C GLU A 674 4.98 5.13 -33.50
N MET A 675 4.69 6.42 -33.32
CA MET A 675 5.56 7.52 -33.73
C MET A 675 6.96 7.40 -33.14
N GLU A 676 7.10 7.00 -31.89
CA GLU A 676 8.39 6.79 -31.22
C GLU A 676 9.26 5.79 -32.00
N THR A 677 8.65 4.69 -32.48
CA THR A 677 9.39 3.65 -33.25
C THR A 677 9.87 4.10 -34.60
N LEU A 678 9.23 5.11 -35.19
CA LEU A 678 9.53 5.61 -36.55
C LEU A 678 10.38 6.89 -36.53
N THR A 679 10.43 7.60 -35.42
CA THR A 679 11.14 8.86 -35.28
C THR A 679 12.58 8.62 -34.87
N SER A 680 13.52 9.35 -35.48
CA SER A 680 14.94 9.30 -35.10
C SER A 680 15.09 9.61 -33.61
N ARG A 681 15.89 8.81 -32.88
CA ARG A 681 16.19 9.01 -31.46
C ARG A 681 16.73 10.41 -31.14
N ALA A 682 17.44 11.03 -32.08
CA ALA A 682 17.94 12.40 -31.91
C ALA A 682 16.83 13.45 -32.00
N CYS A 683 15.66 13.11 -32.55
CA CYS A 683 14.53 14.01 -32.73
C CYS A 683 13.40 13.71 -31.71
N TRP A 684 13.34 12.49 -31.14
CA TRP A 684 12.36 12.12 -30.16
C TRP A 684 12.61 12.86 -28.83
N PRO A 685 11.60 13.53 -28.23
CA PRO A 685 11.85 14.47 -27.13
C PRO A 685 12.08 13.80 -25.76
N TYR A 686 11.76 12.51 -25.62
CA TYR A 686 11.75 11.83 -24.32
C TYR A 686 12.68 10.61 -24.25
N PRO A 687 13.25 10.29 -23.07
CA PRO A 687 13.91 9.00 -22.85
C PRO A 687 12.96 7.83 -23.10
N SER A 688 13.44 6.81 -23.81
CA SER A 688 12.69 5.59 -24.11
C SER A 688 12.58 4.67 -22.88
N TYR A 689 11.70 3.68 -22.94
CA TYR A 689 11.62 2.64 -21.92
C TYR A 689 12.93 1.88 -21.73
N GLY A 690 13.67 1.62 -22.83
CA GLY A 690 15.00 1.02 -22.74
C GLY A 690 15.99 1.88 -21.97
N ASP A 691 15.91 3.21 -22.11
CA ASP A 691 16.75 4.13 -21.33
C ASP A 691 16.38 4.09 -19.85
N LEU A 692 15.07 4.12 -19.52
CA LEU A 692 14.61 4.11 -18.13
C LEU A 692 14.94 2.80 -17.41
N LEU A 693 14.67 1.66 -18.04
CA LEU A 693 14.80 0.33 -17.41
C LEU A 693 16.26 -0.11 -17.23
N PHE A 694 17.20 0.39 -18.08
CA PHE A 694 18.57 -0.13 -18.11
C PHE A 694 19.64 0.93 -17.82
N SER A 695 19.28 2.13 -17.37
CA SER A 695 20.22 3.22 -17.10
C SER A 695 20.98 3.10 -15.78
N VAL A 696 20.35 2.59 -14.74
CA VAL A 696 20.99 2.41 -13.43
C VAL A 696 21.93 1.21 -13.49
N ARG A 697 23.22 1.45 -13.25
CA ARG A 697 24.30 0.46 -13.34
C ARG A 697 25.12 0.38 -12.06
#